data_b23c69cdbf400eb5a7200c8b72d7c7b6
#
_entry.id   b23c69cdbf400eb5a7200c8b72d7c7b6
#
_cell.length_a   1.000
_cell.length_b   1.000
_cell.length_c   1.000
_cell.angle_alpha   90.00
_cell.angle_beta   90.00
_cell.angle_gamma   90.00
#
_symmetry.space_group_name_H-M   'P 1'
#
loop_
_entity.id
_entity.type
_entity.pdbx_description
1 polymer ?
#
loop_
_entity_poly.entity_id
_entity_poly.type
_entity_poly.pdbx_seq_one_letter_code
_entity_poly.pdbx_strand_id
1 'polypeptide(L)'
;METLTLENLLKESVEKNTPKDIKEDKIFNYNDKNAFTFKLTKELVEKLNLKTWFAGYKKEAMVSTAGIRGPQNILYPHDTRFPINTIGITLATLAKALVLKEKYPSQNLVKLVGCEVRYNSKTYLDIIARIQSALGIRTLTPTNRQTIPIWLASFLAFKLDLVGAEYITSSHGISVKNATKDLNNQGSQFLPNESIEFVNKIEEILNEVETKGYYEINFASSDNELIDEKAMDRLNNGIDLYCEYLSNGVANRENISKIKNFDKKIIIDSVGGCAYNTLSKILKKLEIDKTFEWLNTAEDPFFHGIGKDTKNGDFYDWSLDVTVLAKDKDGKEYFPVVKSLNYGEKLKNYPINTVVLITDPDHDRLNIVQIVSSDKKEAIIKAGVDYVELDNDRILCIFSANQSFLMIMDYWNKSLEKNKDSEYFMIKTTASSRAWDEWAKSQGIKIINTPVGFKEIAGAIKKIEAQVEKNVENITIYDVFNKKVELGKSPRMIFGGEESGGMIIGAIEPIKSLGGRMALAMREKSATEAIIVASALISSIDITLVEQLQKIYDDNNIISRFDVRVDIAYYNESEPDINKLKQAKVEGEKQRTKNDLFYLALAIAKYENKITLENIKEILKETFSQLDFSKLKDVIFVGDGTYLLFEDKFIEIRPSGTDAKTKAYAGGSDKAELINCANILGNYDGELNSTYKKYLSEEYVQNSKEKSFEIYTAFATKDEDKREFQIPNYNF
;
A
#
# COMPACT_ATOMS: atom_id res chain seq x y z
N MET A 1 3.08 5.49 39.06
CA MET A 1 2.95 4.60 37.89
C MET A 1 3.65 5.31 36.77
N GLU A 2 4.84 4.87 36.40
CA GLU A 2 5.51 5.40 35.21
C GLU A 2 4.60 5.16 34.02
N THR A 3 4.33 6.23 33.30
CA THR A 3 3.60 6.13 32.05
C THR A 3 4.49 5.33 31.11
N LEU A 4 4.13 4.08 30.83
CA LEU A 4 4.79 3.25 29.84
C LEU A 4 4.67 3.99 28.50
N THR A 5 5.68 4.75 28.17
CA THR A 5 5.82 5.29 26.83
C THR A 5 6.13 4.12 25.91
N LEU A 6 5.71 4.18 24.68
CA LEU A 6 6.03 3.13 23.69
C LEU A 6 7.56 3.03 23.48
N GLU A 7 8.30 4.09 23.73
CA GLU A 7 9.76 4.07 23.82
C GLU A 7 10.24 3.07 24.88
N ASN A 8 9.58 3.02 26.04
CA ASN A 8 9.87 2.04 27.07
C ASN A 8 9.37 0.64 26.69
N LEU A 9 8.26 0.50 25.97
CA LEU A 9 7.78 -0.79 25.46
C LEU A 9 8.67 -1.33 24.33
N LEU A 10 9.17 -0.47 23.47
CA LEU A 10 10.17 -0.85 22.46
C LEU A 10 11.52 -1.16 23.10
N LYS A 11 11.95 -0.39 24.09
CA LYS A 11 13.11 -0.74 24.93
C LYS A 11 12.91 -2.06 25.66
N GLU A 12 11.78 -2.31 26.29
CA GLU A 12 11.47 -3.59 26.94
C GLU A 12 11.37 -4.75 25.94
N SER A 13 10.79 -4.54 24.78
CA SER A 13 10.74 -5.52 23.71
C SER A 13 12.14 -5.83 23.18
N VAL A 14 12.93 -4.81 22.93
CA VAL A 14 14.35 -4.91 22.59
C VAL A 14 15.12 -5.59 23.71
N GLU A 15 14.91 -5.20 24.97
CA GLU A 15 15.58 -5.75 26.15
C GLU A 15 15.22 -7.19 26.45
N LYS A 16 13.97 -7.60 26.28
CA LYS A 16 13.51 -8.99 26.48
C LYS A 16 13.98 -9.92 25.37
N ASN A 17 14.21 -9.42 24.18
CA ASN A 17 14.53 -10.22 22.99
C ASN A 17 16.00 -10.13 22.58
N THR A 18 16.81 -9.30 23.21
CA THR A 18 18.24 -9.18 22.92
C THR A 18 19.05 -10.11 23.83
N PRO A 19 19.93 -10.96 23.32
CA PRO A 19 20.93 -11.64 24.15
C PRO A 19 21.68 -10.60 25.00
N LYS A 20 21.90 -10.89 26.30
CA LYS A 20 22.48 -9.96 27.26
C LYS A 20 23.79 -9.30 26.79
N ASP A 21 24.55 -9.99 25.98
CA ASP A 21 25.83 -9.59 25.41
C ASP A 21 25.71 -8.60 24.25
N ILE A 22 24.51 -8.41 23.68
CA ILE A 22 24.26 -7.46 22.58
C ILE A 22 23.69 -6.13 23.12
N LYS A 23 23.24 -6.08 24.39
CA LYS A 23 22.75 -4.86 25.06
C LYS A 23 23.79 -3.72 25.10
N GLU A 24 25.05 -4.06 25.15
CA GLU A 24 26.16 -3.11 25.11
C GLU A 24 26.66 -2.93 23.69
N ASP A 25 25.75 -2.85 22.74
CA ASP A 25 26.08 -2.95 21.35
C ASP A 25 26.95 -1.80 20.86
N LYS A 26 28.24 -2.00 21.02
CA LYS A 26 29.29 -1.25 20.34
C LYS A 26 29.37 -1.58 18.85
N ILE A 27 28.56 -2.53 18.36
CA ILE A 27 28.56 -2.97 16.97
C ILE A 27 28.11 -1.85 16.06
N PHE A 28 27.10 -1.06 16.48
CA PHE A 28 26.60 0.08 15.75
C PHE A 28 26.57 1.33 16.65
N ASN A 29 27.67 2.03 16.75
CA ASN A 29 27.69 3.32 17.41
C ASN A 29 27.25 4.42 16.42
N TYR A 30 25.93 4.56 16.21
CA TYR A 30 25.37 5.59 15.33
C TYR A 30 25.60 7.02 15.80
N ASN A 31 26.00 7.22 17.05
CA ASN A 31 26.44 8.51 17.55
C ASN A 31 27.87 8.84 17.12
N ASP A 32 28.61 7.84 16.64
CA ASP A 32 29.92 8.08 16.06
C ASP A 32 29.76 8.62 14.63
N LYS A 33 30.15 9.89 14.45
CA LYS A 33 30.08 10.57 13.16
C LYS A 33 31.19 10.13 12.20
N ASN A 34 32.19 9.41 12.68
CA ASN A 34 33.32 8.98 11.88
C ASN A 34 32.96 7.80 10.96
N ALA A 35 33.69 7.65 9.87
CA ALA A 35 33.64 6.44 9.07
C ALA A 35 34.12 5.24 9.90
N PHE A 36 33.47 4.08 9.72
CA PHE A 36 33.89 2.87 10.39
C PHE A 36 33.61 1.62 9.51
N THR A 37 34.26 0.51 9.85
CA THR A 37 34.02 -0.78 9.23
C THR A 37 33.39 -1.71 10.23
N PHE A 38 32.25 -2.27 9.86
CA PHE A 38 31.58 -3.33 10.62
C PHE A 38 32.03 -4.69 10.08
N LYS A 39 32.54 -5.54 10.93
CA LYS A 39 32.98 -6.88 10.57
C LYS A 39 31.92 -7.90 10.97
N LEU A 40 31.15 -8.37 9.99
CA LEU A 40 30.18 -9.45 10.17
C LEU A 40 30.93 -10.77 10.21
N THR A 41 31.05 -11.39 11.39
CA THR A 41 31.76 -12.64 11.59
C THR A 41 30.81 -13.84 11.57
N LYS A 42 31.37 -15.04 11.34
CA LYS A 42 30.59 -16.28 11.45
C LYS A 42 29.93 -16.44 12.81
N GLU A 43 30.66 -16.11 13.89
CA GLU A 43 30.12 -16.11 15.25
C GLU A 43 28.87 -15.19 15.38
N LEU A 44 28.92 -13.98 14.81
CA LEU A 44 27.77 -13.07 14.80
C LEU A 44 26.60 -13.62 13.99
N VAL A 45 26.84 -14.21 12.83
CA VAL A 45 25.79 -14.84 12.01
C VAL A 45 25.07 -15.95 12.79
N GLU A 46 25.82 -16.78 13.52
CA GLU A 46 25.26 -17.84 14.36
C GLU A 46 24.53 -17.27 15.59
N LYS A 47 25.18 -16.36 16.33
CA LYS A 47 24.65 -15.75 17.56
C LYS A 47 23.37 -14.95 17.28
N LEU A 48 23.31 -14.25 16.16
CA LEU A 48 22.18 -13.45 15.73
C LEU A 48 21.16 -14.23 14.89
N ASN A 49 21.42 -15.53 14.67
CA ASN A 49 20.55 -16.41 13.86
C ASN A 49 20.15 -15.81 12.49
N LEU A 50 21.13 -15.17 11.83
CA LEU A 50 20.89 -14.42 10.59
C LEU A 50 20.41 -15.30 9.44
N LYS A 51 20.69 -16.60 9.45
CA LYS A 51 20.17 -17.54 8.44
C LYS A 51 18.65 -17.70 8.54
N THR A 52 18.13 -17.78 9.76
CA THR A 52 16.67 -17.83 9.98
C THR A 52 16.02 -16.49 9.64
N TRP A 53 16.65 -15.39 10.03
CA TRP A 53 16.22 -14.05 9.63
C TRP A 53 16.14 -13.94 8.10
N PHE A 54 17.20 -14.35 7.40
CA PHE A 54 17.26 -14.27 5.94
C PHE A 54 16.20 -15.12 5.26
N ALA A 55 15.92 -16.33 5.76
CA ALA A 55 14.85 -17.18 5.20
C ALA A 55 13.47 -16.47 5.28
N GLY A 56 13.18 -15.79 6.39
CA GLY A 56 11.99 -14.96 6.52
C GLY A 56 12.00 -13.75 5.60
N TYR A 57 13.11 -13.05 5.51
CA TYR A 57 13.30 -11.90 4.63
C TYR A 57 13.10 -12.27 3.15
N LYS A 58 13.71 -13.36 2.70
CA LYS A 58 13.56 -13.89 1.34
C LYS A 58 12.09 -14.17 1.01
N LYS A 59 11.37 -14.81 1.95
CA LYS A 59 9.95 -15.07 1.79
C LYS A 59 9.13 -13.79 1.62
N GLU A 60 9.35 -12.79 2.48
CA GLU A 60 8.63 -11.52 2.43
C GLU A 60 8.96 -10.72 1.16
N ALA A 61 10.23 -10.69 0.74
CA ALA A 61 10.65 -10.00 -0.48
C ALA A 61 9.93 -10.51 -1.74
N MET A 62 9.61 -11.81 -1.77
CA MET A 62 8.95 -12.45 -2.91
C MET A 62 7.43 -12.29 -2.93
N VAL A 63 6.80 -12.09 -1.77
CA VAL A 63 5.33 -12.08 -1.67
C VAL A 63 4.74 -10.73 -1.22
N SER A 64 5.57 -9.83 -0.69
CA SER A 64 5.07 -8.56 -0.16
C SER A 64 4.47 -7.67 -1.24
N THR A 65 3.28 -7.16 -0.96
CA THR A 65 2.56 -6.21 -1.84
C THR A 65 2.92 -4.75 -1.59
N ALA A 66 3.67 -4.45 -0.51
CA ALA A 66 3.91 -3.07 -0.10
C ALA A 66 5.18 -2.89 0.74
N GLY A 67 6.30 -3.45 0.30
CA GLY A 67 7.59 -3.40 0.98
C GLY A 67 7.79 -4.53 2.00
N ILE A 68 9.02 -4.65 2.47
CA ILE A 68 9.43 -5.70 3.39
C ILE A 68 9.21 -5.19 4.82
N ARG A 69 8.24 -5.77 5.52
CA ARG A 69 7.73 -5.30 6.80
C ARG A 69 8.00 -6.25 7.94
N GLY A 70 8.23 -5.73 9.14
CA GLY A 70 8.35 -6.53 10.35
C GLY A 70 8.29 -5.71 11.62
N PRO A 71 8.15 -6.37 12.78
CA PRO A 71 8.30 -5.71 14.06
C PRO A 71 9.72 -5.18 14.22
N GLN A 72 9.85 -4.05 14.90
CA GLN A 72 11.16 -3.45 15.16
C GLN A 72 11.76 -4.08 16.42
N ASN A 73 12.28 -5.28 16.31
CA ASN A 73 13.05 -5.90 17.37
C ASN A 73 14.42 -6.33 16.84
N ILE A 74 15.38 -6.41 17.74
CA ILE A 74 16.77 -6.53 17.31
C ILE A 74 17.07 -7.91 16.76
N LEU A 75 16.34 -8.97 17.06
CA LEU A 75 16.73 -10.28 16.59
C LEU A 75 16.02 -11.39 17.30
N TYR A 76 14.77 -11.62 17.06
CA TYR A 76 14.36 -12.88 17.55
C TYR A 76 13.31 -13.60 16.74
N PRO A 77 13.58 -14.87 16.50
CA PRO A 77 12.69 -15.79 15.79
C PRO A 77 11.48 -16.19 16.67
N HIS A 78 11.03 -15.34 17.58
CA HIS A 78 9.83 -15.62 18.35
C HIS A 78 8.58 -15.24 17.57
N ASP A 79 8.76 -14.32 16.64
CA ASP A 79 7.74 -14.01 15.68
C ASP A 79 8.01 -14.78 14.39
N THR A 80 6.99 -15.05 13.72
CA THR A 80 6.88 -15.70 12.44
C THR A 80 7.31 -14.81 11.31
N ARG A 81 7.42 -13.52 11.57
CA ARG A 81 7.93 -12.53 10.66
C ARG A 81 9.38 -12.25 11.02
N PHE A 82 10.22 -12.05 10.01
CA PHE A 82 11.56 -11.55 10.29
C PHE A 82 11.46 -10.14 10.88
N PRO A 83 12.26 -9.78 11.88
CA PRO A 83 12.28 -8.43 12.42
C PRO A 83 12.95 -7.45 11.46
N ILE A 84 12.45 -6.21 11.43
CA ILE A 84 13.16 -5.07 10.86
C ILE A 84 14.09 -4.53 11.94
N ASN A 85 15.37 -4.54 11.66
CA ASN A 85 16.40 -4.08 12.59
C ASN A 85 17.61 -3.50 11.85
N THR A 86 18.54 -2.95 12.62
CA THR A 86 19.74 -2.29 12.08
C THR A 86 20.59 -3.23 11.23
N ILE A 87 20.75 -4.49 11.60
CA ILE A 87 21.54 -5.46 10.83
C ILE A 87 20.82 -5.87 9.56
N GLY A 88 19.52 -6.10 9.63
CA GLY A 88 18.71 -6.41 8.44
C GLY A 88 18.73 -5.26 7.43
N ILE A 89 18.56 -4.03 7.89
CA ILE A 89 18.68 -2.83 7.03
C ILE A 89 20.11 -2.74 6.44
N THR A 90 21.13 -2.98 7.24
CA THR A 90 22.53 -2.97 6.78
C THR A 90 22.77 -3.97 5.65
N LEU A 91 22.38 -5.24 5.84
CA LEU A 91 22.56 -6.28 4.84
C LEU A 91 21.74 -6.03 3.57
N ALA A 92 20.49 -5.64 3.72
CA ALA A 92 19.63 -5.35 2.58
C ALA A 92 20.14 -4.14 1.77
N THR A 93 20.57 -3.07 2.44
CA THR A 93 21.13 -1.88 1.78
C THR A 93 22.44 -2.20 1.07
N LEU A 94 23.35 -2.92 1.73
CA LEU A 94 24.60 -3.36 1.13
C LEU A 94 24.34 -4.16 -0.15
N ALA A 95 23.46 -5.15 -0.07
CA ALA A 95 23.13 -6.00 -1.21
C ALA A 95 22.55 -5.20 -2.39
N LYS A 96 21.59 -4.31 -2.12
CA LYS A 96 21.00 -3.44 -3.15
C LYS A 96 22.04 -2.50 -3.77
N ALA A 97 22.93 -1.93 -2.97
CA ALA A 97 23.98 -1.05 -3.46
C ALA A 97 25.00 -1.80 -4.33
N LEU A 98 25.38 -3.03 -3.94
CA LEU A 98 26.26 -3.90 -4.73
C LEU A 98 25.63 -4.28 -6.08
N VAL A 99 24.36 -4.67 -6.09
CA VAL A 99 23.61 -4.96 -7.33
C VAL A 99 23.62 -3.75 -8.27
N LEU A 100 23.38 -2.54 -7.74
CA LEU A 100 23.46 -1.32 -8.56
C LEU A 100 24.86 -1.07 -9.12
N LYS A 101 25.91 -1.30 -8.34
CA LYS A 101 27.30 -1.14 -8.79
C LYS A 101 27.69 -2.18 -9.86
N GLU A 102 27.18 -3.38 -9.76
CA GLU A 102 27.37 -4.43 -10.78
C GLU A 102 26.63 -4.11 -12.06
N LYS A 103 25.41 -3.62 -11.96
CA LYS A 103 24.56 -3.24 -13.11
C LYS A 103 25.09 -2.01 -13.86
N TYR A 104 25.66 -1.06 -13.13
CA TYR A 104 26.14 0.21 -13.66
C TYR A 104 27.60 0.49 -13.24
N PRO A 105 28.55 -0.31 -13.68
CA PRO A 105 29.94 -0.15 -13.30
C PRO A 105 30.50 1.19 -13.80
N SER A 106 31.30 1.84 -12.98
CA SER A 106 32.00 3.10 -13.29
C SER A 106 31.10 4.31 -13.62
N GLN A 107 29.79 4.24 -13.30
CA GLN A 107 28.89 5.38 -13.45
C GLN A 107 28.68 6.10 -12.13
N ASN A 108 28.37 7.40 -12.20
CA ASN A 108 28.02 8.20 -11.04
C ASN A 108 26.57 7.89 -10.65
N LEU A 109 26.36 7.05 -9.65
CA LEU A 109 25.04 6.66 -9.19
C LEU A 109 24.50 7.68 -8.20
N VAL A 110 23.24 8.06 -8.38
CA VAL A 110 22.51 8.93 -7.46
C VAL A 110 21.21 8.25 -7.05
N LYS A 111 20.99 8.12 -5.76
CA LYS A 111 19.81 7.49 -5.16
C LYS A 111 19.19 8.40 -4.10
N LEU A 112 17.89 8.35 -3.91
CA LEU A 112 17.20 9.10 -2.86
C LEU A 112 16.86 8.17 -1.69
N VAL A 113 16.95 8.68 -0.48
CA VAL A 113 16.48 7.99 0.73
C VAL A 113 15.53 8.89 1.48
N GLY A 114 14.34 8.40 1.77
CA GLY A 114 13.31 9.13 2.52
C GLY A 114 12.70 8.27 3.63
N CYS A 115 11.99 8.91 4.54
CA CYS A 115 11.27 8.23 5.61
C CYS A 115 10.03 8.99 6.07
N GLU A 116 9.12 8.27 6.71
CA GLU A 116 8.04 8.85 7.51
C GLU A 116 8.37 8.76 9.01
N VAL A 117 7.42 9.12 9.85
CA VAL A 117 7.60 9.46 11.27
C VAL A 117 7.89 8.28 12.21
N ARG A 118 7.81 7.03 11.76
CA ARG A 118 7.96 5.85 12.62
C ARG A 118 9.24 5.85 13.44
N TYR A 119 9.18 5.17 14.58
CA TYR A 119 10.35 4.95 15.40
C TYR A 119 11.50 4.32 14.58
N ASN A 120 12.73 4.72 14.85
CA ASN A 120 13.95 4.33 14.11
C ASN A 120 14.01 4.71 12.62
N SER A 121 13.01 5.35 12.03
CA SER A 121 13.05 5.69 10.61
C SER A 121 14.28 6.54 10.25
N LYS A 122 14.61 7.54 11.07
CA LYS A 122 15.80 8.40 10.86
C LYS A 122 17.12 7.63 11.05
N THR A 123 17.17 6.67 11.97
CA THR A 123 18.32 5.78 12.17
C THR A 123 18.56 4.91 10.96
N TYR A 124 17.49 4.30 10.43
CA TYR A 124 17.58 3.47 9.21
C TYR A 124 17.97 4.29 7.99
N LEU A 125 17.43 5.51 7.86
CA LEU A 125 17.85 6.44 6.81
C LEU A 125 19.35 6.73 6.88
N ASP A 126 19.90 6.99 8.07
CA ASP A 126 21.33 7.24 8.27
C ASP A 126 22.20 6.03 7.87
N ILE A 127 21.79 4.83 8.28
CA ILE A 127 22.45 3.57 7.90
C ILE A 127 22.50 3.44 6.37
N ILE A 128 21.38 3.62 5.71
CA ILE A 128 21.27 3.50 4.26
C ILE A 128 22.17 4.51 3.57
N ALA A 129 22.11 5.77 3.97
CA ALA A 129 22.91 6.83 3.38
C ALA A 129 24.42 6.56 3.53
N ARG A 130 24.89 6.14 4.72
CA ARG A 130 26.30 5.89 5.00
C ARG A 130 26.85 4.67 4.26
N ILE A 131 26.08 3.61 4.10
CA ILE A 131 26.51 2.41 3.33
C ILE A 131 26.57 2.75 1.85
N GLN A 132 25.54 3.38 1.29
CA GLN A 132 25.53 3.78 -0.12
C GLN A 132 26.71 4.72 -0.44
N SER A 133 26.96 5.71 0.40
CA SER A 133 28.06 6.66 0.22
C SER A 133 29.43 5.99 0.35
N ALA A 134 29.61 5.02 1.25
CA ALA A 134 30.83 4.22 1.34
C ALA A 134 31.14 3.42 0.07
N LEU A 135 30.09 3.10 -0.72
CA LEU A 135 30.21 2.43 -2.01
C LEU A 135 30.29 3.41 -3.20
N GLY A 136 30.38 4.71 -2.93
CA GLY A 136 30.49 5.74 -3.95
C GLY A 136 29.16 6.10 -4.64
N ILE A 137 28.04 5.81 -4.00
CA ILE A 137 26.70 6.20 -4.47
C ILE A 137 26.33 7.52 -3.78
N ARG A 138 26.09 8.58 -4.55
CA ARG A 138 25.56 9.82 -3.99
C ARG A 138 24.14 9.58 -3.49
N THR A 139 23.90 9.89 -2.23
CA THR A 139 22.63 9.66 -1.57
C THR A 139 21.96 10.98 -1.24
N LEU A 140 20.85 11.28 -1.92
CA LEU A 140 20.04 12.45 -1.62
C LEU A 140 19.20 12.14 -0.37
N THR A 141 19.32 12.97 0.66
CA THR A 141 18.55 12.83 1.90
C THR A 141 17.84 14.13 2.23
N PRO A 142 16.69 14.07 2.93
CA PRO A 142 16.07 15.27 3.47
C PRO A 142 17.00 16.00 4.45
N THR A 143 17.01 17.32 4.39
CA THR A 143 17.76 18.17 5.34
C THR A 143 17.36 17.83 6.78
N ASN A 144 18.35 17.65 7.64
CA ASN A 144 18.15 17.21 9.03
C ASN A 144 17.31 15.92 9.15
N ARG A 145 17.34 15.06 8.14
CA ARG A 145 16.55 13.82 8.06
C ARG A 145 15.07 14.06 8.31
N GLN A 146 14.52 15.17 7.77
CA GLN A 146 13.10 15.46 7.83
C GLN A 146 12.30 14.33 7.14
N THR A 147 11.10 14.11 7.62
CA THR A 147 10.16 13.23 6.95
C THR A 147 9.64 13.86 5.67
N ILE A 148 9.40 13.03 4.68
CA ILE A 148 8.79 13.43 3.40
C ILE A 148 7.72 12.39 3.01
N PRO A 149 6.69 12.74 2.25
CA PRO A 149 5.76 11.75 1.68
C PRO A 149 6.44 10.79 0.71
N ILE A 150 5.96 9.55 0.65
CA ILE A 150 6.52 8.54 -0.24
C ILE A 150 6.37 8.91 -1.73
N TRP A 151 5.24 9.53 -2.10
CA TRP A 151 5.02 9.94 -3.49
C TRP A 151 6.03 11.00 -3.95
N LEU A 152 6.58 11.82 -3.03
CA LEU A 152 7.64 12.77 -3.39
C LEU A 152 8.94 12.03 -3.72
N ALA A 153 9.31 11.00 -2.96
CA ALA A 153 10.46 10.16 -3.26
C ALA A 153 10.27 9.42 -4.61
N SER A 154 9.09 8.89 -4.86
CA SER A 154 8.71 8.25 -6.13
C SER A 154 8.79 9.22 -7.32
N PHE A 155 8.18 10.39 -7.18
CA PHE A 155 8.20 11.43 -8.22
C PHE A 155 9.62 11.86 -8.57
N LEU A 156 10.44 12.13 -7.56
CA LEU A 156 11.82 12.59 -7.76
C LEU A 156 12.72 11.49 -8.33
N ALA A 157 12.52 10.22 -7.95
CA ALA A 157 13.24 9.10 -8.56
C ALA A 157 13.03 9.07 -10.08
N PHE A 158 11.79 9.27 -10.54
CA PHE A 158 11.48 9.37 -11.95
C PHE A 158 11.92 10.71 -12.55
N LYS A 159 11.49 11.84 -11.96
CA LYS A 159 11.65 13.18 -12.53
C LYS A 159 13.11 13.58 -12.71
N LEU A 160 13.96 13.20 -11.76
CA LEU A 160 15.40 13.49 -11.78
C LEU A 160 16.25 12.37 -12.41
N ASP A 161 15.61 11.33 -12.95
CA ASP A 161 16.30 10.15 -13.52
C ASP A 161 17.26 9.47 -12.53
N LEU A 162 16.89 9.36 -11.25
CA LEU A 162 17.71 8.66 -10.25
C LEU A 162 17.72 7.15 -10.51
N VAL A 163 18.74 6.44 -10.03
CA VAL A 163 18.78 4.97 -10.12
C VAL A 163 17.71 4.30 -9.27
N GLY A 164 17.04 5.05 -8.41
CA GLY A 164 15.92 4.63 -7.57
C GLY A 164 15.87 5.41 -6.26
N ALA A 165 15.01 4.93 -5.37
CA ALA A 165 14.92 5.44 -4.01
C ALA A 165 14.72 4.30 -3.01
N GLU A 166 15.07 4.53 -1.75
CA GLU A 166 14.67 3.70 -0.61
C GLU A 166 13.81 4.55 0.31
N TYR A 167 12.67 4.01 0.72
CA TYR A 167 11.77 4.74 1.59
C TYR A 167 11.36 3.89 2.79
N ILE A 168 11.48 4.48 3.99
CA ILE A 168 11.28 3.78 5.24
C ILE A 168 9.88 4.09 5.75
N THR A 169 9.01 3.09 5.70
CA THR A 169 7.62 3.16 6.14
C THR A 169 7.00 1.78 6.25
N SER A 170 6.09 1.61 7.20
CA SER A 170 5.13 0.50 7.19
C SER A 170 3.72 0.97 6.79
N SER A 171 3.61 2.14 6.14
CA SER A 171 2.35 2.73 5.67
C SER A 171 1.30 2.77 6.80
N HIS A 172 0.14 2.16 6.60
CA HIS A 172 -0.96 2.10 7.57
C HIS A 172 -0.81 1.00 8.65
N GLY A 173 0.31 0.28 8.69
CA GLY A 173 0.56 -0.73 9.71
C GLY A 173 0.71 -0.13 11.11
N ILE A 174 0.55 -0.97 12.15
CA ILE A 174 0.69 -0.54 13.54
C ILE A 174 2.06 0.12 13.80
N SER A 175 2.11 0.96 14.83
CA SER A 175 3.28 1.80 15.15
C SER A 175 4.55 1.01 15.46
N VAL A 176 4.43 -0.22 15.99
CA VAL A 176 5.58 -1.08 16.33
C VAL A 176 6.26 -1.71 15.11
N LYS A 177 5.62 -1.71 13.96
CA LYS A 177 6.20 -2.20 12.70
C LYS A 177 6.93 -1.08 11.98
N ASN A 178 7.96 -1.44 11.21
CA ASN A 178 8.57 -0.60 10.19
C ASN A 178 8.83 -1.45 8.95
N ALA A 179 9.29 -0.81 7.87
CA ALA A 179 9.60 -1.49 6.63
C ALA A 179 10.53 -0.65 5.76
N THR A 180 11.01 -1.26 4.68
CA THR A 180 11.59 -0.55 3.54
C THR A 180 10.73 -0.80 2.31
N LYS A 181 10.40 0.27 1.61
CA LYS A 181 9.84 0.24 0.25
C LYS A 181 10.96 0.63 -0.70
N ASP A 182 11.32 -0.27 -1.59
CA ASP A 182 12.34 -0.03 -2.59
C ASP A 182 11.68 0.44 -3.88
N LEU A 183 12.14 1.59 -4.38
CA LEU A 183 11.64 2.21 -5.59
C LEU A 183 12.72 2.14 -6.69
N ASN A 184 12.34 1.70 -7.87
CA ASN A 184 13.22 1.64 -9.02
C ASN A 184 13.41 3.02 -9.68
N ASN A 185 14.16 3.09 -10.76
CA ASN A 185 14.43 4.33 -11.51
C ASN A 185 13.19 4.98 -12.14
N GLN A 186 12.06 4.29 -12.16
CA GLN A 186 10.78 4.84 -12.60
C GLN A 186 9.92 5.35 -11.44
N GLY A 187 10.42 5.25 -10.19
CA GLY A 187 9.68 5.61 -8.99
C GLY A 187 8.63 4.58 -8.58
N SER A 188 8.58 3.41 -9.20
CA SER A 188 7.64 2.35 -8.81
C SER A 188 8.29 1.38 -7.82
N GLN A 189 7.48 0.81 -6.93
CA GLN A 189 7.95 -0.22 -6.02
C GLN A 189 8.46 -1.44 -6.79
N PHE A 190 9.47 -2.12 -6.22
CA PHE A 190 10.07 -3.30 -6.81
C PHE A 190 9.03 -4.41 -7.01
N LEU A 191 9.08 -5.00 -8.19
CA LEU A 191 8.42 -6.27 -8.46
C LEU A 191 9.27 -7.45 -7.95
N PRO A 192 8.69 -8.66 -7.82
CA PRO A 192 9.43 -9.82 -7.32
C PRO A 192 10.73 -10.13 -8.08
N ASN A 193 10.75 -9.94 -9.40
CA ASN A 193 11.96 -10.12 -10.23
C ASN A 193 13.07 -9.11 -9.88
N GLU A 194 12.74 -7.88 -9.52
CA GLU A 194 13.70 -6.89 -9.06
C GLU A 194 14.19 -7.21 -7.64
N SER A 195 13.31 -7.74 -6.79
CA SER A 195 13.65 -8.12 -5.41
C SER A 195 14.59 -9.32 -5.35
N ILE A 196 14.46 -10.30 -6.25
CA ILE A 196 15.28 -11.51 -6.24
C ILE A 196 16.77 -11.20 -6.43
N GLU A 197 17.12 -10.15 -7.18
CA GLU A 197 18.50 -9.78 -7.44
C GLU A 197 19.25 -9.45 -6.14
N PHE A 198 18.69 -8.58 -5.29
CA PHE A 198 19.35 -8.22 -4.03
C PHE A 198 19.19 -9.30 -2.95
N VAL A 199 18.13 -10.10 -2.98
CA VAL A 199 17.98 -11.26 -2.09
C VAL A 199 19.08 -12.28 -2.35
N ASN A 200 19.36 -12.59 -3.60
CA ASN A 200 20.48 -13.48 -3.96
C ASN A 200 21.82 -12.88 -3.51
N LYS A 201 21.99 -11.55 -3.61
CA LYS A 201 23.20 -10.88 -3.14
C LYS A 201 23.37 -10.97 -1.60
N ILE A 202 22.30 -10.93 -0.81
CA ILE A 202 22.36 -11.18 0.64
C ILE A 202 22.85 -12.62 0.90
N GLU A 203 22.33 -13.58 0.14
CA GLU A 203 22.74 -14.99 0.25
C GLU A 203 24.23 -15.16 -0.07
N GLU A 204 24.73 -14.49 -1.11
CA GLU A 204 26.17 -14.48 -1.45
C GLU A 204 27.02 -13.92 -0.31
N ILE A 205 26.62 -12.79 0.30
CA ILE A 205 27.30 -12.19 1.44
C ILE A 205 27.36 -13.17 2.63
N LEU A 206 26.24 -13.80 2.97
CA LEU A 206 26.20 -14.77 4.07
C LEU A 206 27.04 -16.01 3.79
N ASN A 207 27.08 -16.50 2.54
CA ASN A 207 27.94 -17.59 2.10
C ASN A 207 29.43 -17.21 2.14
N GLU A 208 29.76 -15.97 1.83
CA GLU A 208 31.12 -15.46 1.96
C GLU A 208 31.58 -15.45 3.43
N VAL A 209 30.71 -15.05 4.36
CA VAL A 209 30.99 -15.15 5.81
C VAL A 209 31.25 -16.61 6.22
N GLU A 210 30.49 -17.58 5.70
CA GLU A 210 30.71 -19.01 5.99
C GLU A 210 32.06 -19.52 5.49
N THR A 211 32.49 -19.09 4.30
CA THR A 211 33.70 -19.58 3.65
C THR A 211 34.95 -18.86 4.11
N LYS A 212 34.90 -17.52 4.27
CA LYS A 212 36.05 -16.68 4.66
C LYS A 212 36.12 -16.38 6.16
N GLY A 213 35.05 -16.70 6.91
CA GLY A 213 34.93 -16.42 8.34
C GLY A 213 34.38 -15.01 8.66
N TYR A 214 34.36 -14.09 7.72
CA TYR A 214 33.82 -12.74 7.90
C TYR A 214 33.52 -12.03 6.58
N TYR A 215 32.73 -10.95 6.68
CA TYR A 215 32.52 -9.95 5.64
C TYR A 215 32.69 -8.52 6.24
N GLU A 216 33.36 -7.63 5.54
CA GLU A 216 33.56 -6.25 5.99
C GLU A 216 32.56 -5.31 5.31
N ILE A 217 31.80 -4.56 6.11
CA ILE A 217 30.81 -3.60 5.67
C ILE A 217 31.29 -2.20 6.07
N ASN A 218 31.52 -1.36 5.09
CA ASN A 218 32.01 0.00 5.31
C ASN A 218 30.85 0.98 5.43
N PHE A 219 30.95 1.86 6.42
CA PHE A 219 30.07 3.00 6.64
C PHE A 219 30.87 4.28 6.43
N ALA A 220 30.42 5.16 5.56
CA ALA A 220 30.98 6.50 5.42
C ALA A 220 30.75 7.32 6.69
N SER A 221 31.50 8.40 6.88
CA SER A 221 31.18 9.40 7.91
C SER A 221 29.81 10.01 7.66
N SER A 222 29.14 10.47 8.71
CA SER A 222 27.80 11.08 8.57
C SER A 222 27.82 12.42 7.83
N ASP A 223 28.99 13.03 7.69
CA ASP A 223 29.26 14.28 6.95
C ASP A 223 29.96 14.04 5.60
N ASN A 224 29.95 12.79 5.11
CA ASN A 224 30.51 12.45 3.81
C ASN A 224 29.85 13.28 2.69
N GLU A 225 30.67 13.81 1.78
CA GLU A 225 30.21 14.69 0.69
C GLU A 225 29.20 14.05 -0.27
N LEU A 226 29.15 12.71 -0.29
CA LEU A 226 28.15 11.96 -1.07
C LEU A 226 26.79 11.84 -0.35
N ILE A 227 26.71 12.18 0.95
CA ILE A 227 25.42 12.31 1.66
C ILE A 227 24.93 13.75 1.46
N ASP A 228 24.05 13.93 0.47
CA ASP A 228 23.64 15.27 0.04
C ASP A 228 22.37 15.73 0.76
N GLU A 229 22.54 16.21 1.99
CA GLU A 229 21.45 16.81 2.78
C GLU A 229 20.98 18.17 2.22
N LYS A 230 21.85 18.88 1.47
CA LYS A 230 21.48 20.14 0.81
C LYS A 230 20.59 19.94 -0.40
N ALA A 231 20.49 18.69 -0.87
CA ALA A 231 19.55 18.36 -1.94
C ALA A 231 18.11 18.74 -1.58
N MET A 232 17.70 18.69 -0.30
CA MET A 232 16.36 19.09 0.10
C MET A 232 16.11 20.61 0.01
N ASP A 233 17.13 21.45 0.20
CA ASP A 233 16.99 22.87 -0.10
C ASP A 233 16.86 23.09 -1.61
N ARG A 234 17.54 22.27 -2.42
CA ARG A 234 17.31 22.17 -3.87
C ARG A 234 16.00 21.42 -4.20
N LEU A 235 15.50 20.60 -3.29
CA LEU A 235 14.19 19.93 -3.35
C LEU A 235 13.02 20.86 -2.94
N ASN A 236 13.27 22.07 -2.47
CA ASN A 236 12.31 23.16 -2.67
C ASN A 236 12.05 23.35 -4.17
N ASN A 237 13.06 23.14 -5.00
CA ASN A 237 12.89 22.97 -6.43
C ASN A 237 12.12 21.66 -6.77
N GLY A 238 12.29 20.60 -6.01
CA GLY A 238 11.52 19.36 -6.13
C GLY A 238 10.04 19.52 -5.79
N ILE A 239 9.70 20.32 -4.78
CA ILE A 239 8.32 20.72 -4.48
C ILE A 239 7.76 21.58 -5.62
N ASP A 240 8.56 22.49 -6.18
CA ASP A 240 8.16 23.31 -7.32
C ASP A 240 7.86 22.45 -8.55
N LEU A 241 8.73 21.50 -8.87
CA LEU A 241 8.49 20.51 -9.94
C LEU A 241 7.22 19.70 -9.72
N TYR A 242 6.93 19.34 -8.48
CA TYR A 242 5.70 18.64 -8.15
C TYR A 242 4.47 19.55 -8.26
N CYS A 243 4.57 20.82 -7.86
CA CYS A 243 3.50 21.80 -8.07
C CYS A 243 3.23 22.07 -9.54
N GLU A 244 4.26 22.11 -10.38
CA GLU A 244 4.10 22.18 -11.85
C GLU A 244 3.32 20.97 -12.37
N TYR A 245 3.69 19.76 -11.94
CA TYR A 245 2.97 18.55 -12.27
C TYR A 245 1.49 18.62 -11.85
N LEU A 246 1.22 19.02 -10.60
CA LEU A 246 -0.15 19.17 -10.11
C LEU A 246 -0.93 20.22 -10.90
N SER A 247 -0.31 21.33 -11.27
CA SER A 247 -0.95 22.43 -12.05
C SER A 247 -1.29 22.01 -13.47
N ASN A 248 -0.51 21.09 -14.04
CA ASN A 248 -0.79 20.46 -15.34
C ASN A 248 -1.72 19.23 -15.22
N GLY A 249 -2.36 19.05 -14.08
CA GLY A 249 -3.27 17.95 -13.77
C GLY A 249 -4.36 18.40 -12.82
N VAL A 250 -4.40 17.76 -11.66
CA VAL A 250 -5.48 17.92 -10.65
C VAL A 250 -5.61 19.33 -10.07
N ALA A 251 -4.52 20.10 -10.00
CA ALA A 251 -4.50 21.48 -9.54
C ALA A 251 -4.59 22.48 -10.71
N ASN A 252 -5.36 22.16 -11.74
CA ASN A 252 -5.63 23.07 -12.83
C ASN A 252 -6.34 24.35 -12.36
N ARG A 253 -6.33 25.36 -13.22
CA ARG A 253 -6.87 26.70 -12.89
C ARG A 253 -8.32 26.65 -12.39
N GLU A 254 -9.16 25.79 -12.93
CA GLU A 254 -10.55 25.67 -12.54
C GLU A 254 -10.70 25.11 -11.12
N ASN A 255 -10.04 23.98 -10.83
CA ASN A 255 -10.06 23.37 -9.50
C ASN A 255 -9.50 24.31 -8.43
N ILE A 256 -8.37 24.96 -8.71
CA ILE A 256 -7.76 25.94 -7.80
C ILE A 256 -8.71 27.11 -7.55
N SER A 257 -9.39 27.62 -8.58
CA SER A 257 -10.38 28.70 -8.43
C SER A 257 -11.55 28.28 -7.54
N LYS A 258 -12.08 27.07 -7.71
CA LYS A 258 -13.17 26.53 -6.88
C LYS A 258 -12.75 26.43 -5.42
N ILE A 259 -11.58 25.85 -5.14
CA ILE A 259 -11.07 25.70 -3.77
C ILE A 259 -10.82 27.07 -3.13
N LYS A 260 -10.17 27.98 -3.85
CA LYS A 260 -9.82 29.33 -3.36
C LYS A 260 -11.05 30.17 -3.01
N ASN A 261 -12.14 30.00 -3.74
CA ASN A 261 -13.38 30.75 -3.55
C ASN A 261 -14.36 30.06 -2.60
N PHE A 262 -14.01 28.89 -2.04
CA PHE A 262 -14.85 28.21 -1.08
C PHE A 262 -14.90 28.97 0.24
N ASP A 263 -16.12 29.31 0.70
CA ASP A 263 -16.35 30.14 1.88
C ASP A 263 -16.29 29.41 3.22
N LYS A 264 -16.17 28.06 3.17
CA LYS A 264 -16.08 27.21 4.36
C LYS A 264 -14.66 26.63 4.49
N LYS A 265 -14.40 25.95 5.61
CA LYS A 265 -13.14 25.26 5.86
C LYS A 265 -13.26 23.78 5.55
N ILE A 266 -12.20 23.24 4.99
CA ILE A 266 -11.96 21.81 4.85
C ILE A 266 -10.87 21.45 5.86
N ILE A 267 -11.08 20.42 6.64
CA ILE A 267 -10.11 19.98 7.64
C ILE A 267 -9.21 18.91 7.03
N ILE A 268 -7.90 19.02 7.25
CA ILE A 268 -6.94 17.93 6.94
C ILE A 268 -6.41 17.39 8.27
N ASP A 269 -6.55 16.09 8.48
CA ASP A 269 -5.95 15.39 9.61
C ASP A 269 -4.76 14.57 9.13
N SER A 270 -3.56 14.92 9.58
CA SER A 270 -2.33 14.23 9.23
C SER A 270 -2.01 13.05 10.13
N VAL A 271 -2.87 12.72 11.09
CA VAL A 271 -2.73 11.65 12.10
C VAL A 271 -1.35 11.58 12.77
N GLY A 272 -0.62 12.69 12.81
CA GLY A 272 0.77 12.72 13.26
C GLY A 272 1.78 12.16 12.25
N GLY A 273 1.38 11.96 10.98
CA GLY A 273 2.24 11.52 9.89
C GLY A 273 3.05 12.66 9.25
N CYS A 274 3.69 12.36 8.13
CA CYS A 274 4.60 13.30 7.44
C CYS A 274 3.90 14.34 6.54
N ALA A 275 2.55 14.33 6.46
CA ALA A 275 1.80 15.16 5.53
C ALA A 275 2.03 16.66 5.70
N TYR A 276 1.92 17.16 6.95
CA TYR A 276 1.87 18.59 7.22
C TYR A 276 3.06 19.37 6.65
N ASN A 277 4.28 18.87 6.89
CA ASN A 277 5.51 19.58 6.51
C ASN A 277 5.65 19.79 4.98
N THR A 278 5.11 18.91 4.19
CA THR A 278 5.21 18.97 2.72
C THR A 278 3.95 19.56 2.10
N LEU A 279 2.78 19.04 2.47
CA LEU A 279 1.52 19.46 1.87
C LEU A 279 1.19 20.94 2.19
N SER A 280 1.48 21.41 3.41
CA SER A 280 1.26 22.84 3.74
C SER A 280 2.03 23.79 2.81
N LYS A 281 3.26 23.42 2.41
CA LYS A 281 4.04 24.20 1.44
C LYS A 281 3.44 24.16 0.04
N ILE A 282 2.95 22.99 -0.38
CA ILE A 282 2.27 22.82 -1.67
C ILE A 282 0.99 23.65 -1.72
N LEU A 283 0.13 23.55 -0.71
CA LEU A 283 -1.13 24.32 -0.65
C LEU A 283 -0.87 25.83 -0.68
N LYS A 284 0.20 26.28 0.01
CA LYS A 284 0.61 27.68 -0.01
C LYS A 284 1.11 28.11 -1.41
N LYS A 285 1.91 27.28 -2.08
CA LYS A 285 2.38 27.57 -3.46
C LYS A 285 1.24 27.61 -4.46
N LEU A 286 0.21 26.78 -4.26
CA LEU A 286 -1.01 26.76 -5.06
C LEU A 286 -2.01 27.87 -4.62
N GLU A 287 -1.69 28.67 -3.61
CA GLU A 287 -2.51 29.74 -3.06
C GLU A 287 -3.90 29.31 -2.56
N ILE A 288 -4.03 28.10 -2.05
CA ILE A 288 -5.28 27.52 -1.52
C ILE A 288 -5.19 27.18 -0.03
N ASP A 289 -4.08 27.47 0.62
CA ASP A 289 -3.83 27.13 2.02
C ASP A 289 -4.87 27.71 2.98
N LYS A 290 -5.46 28.86 2.65
CA LYS A 290 -6.47 29.52 3.47
C LYS A 290 -7.80 28.75 3.58
N THR A 291 -8.10 27.86 2.67
CA THR A 291 -9.30 27.02 2.68
C THR A 291 -9.19 25.91 3.72
N PHE A 292 -7.98 25.55 4.13
CA PHE A 292 -7.73 24.40 4.99
C PHE A 292 -7.49 24.77 6.45
N GLU A 293 -7.97 23.90 7.33
CA GLU A 293 -7.60 23.81 8.73
C GLU A 293 -6.95 22.45 8.99
N TRP A 294 -6.14 22.35 10.04
CA TRP A 294 -5.33 21.18 10.29
C TRP A 294 -5.60 20.58 11.67
N LEU A 295 -5.63 19.24 11.72
CA LEU A 295 -5.59 18.46 12.96
C LEU A 295 -4.33 17.59 12.99
N ASN A 296 -3.86 17.29 14.19
CA ASN A 296 -2.79 16.33 14.46
C ASN A 296 -1.52 16.55 13.62
N THR A 297 -1.06 17.81 13.52
CA THR A 297 0.08 18.23 12.69
C THR A 297 1.44 17.87 13.28
N ALA A 298 1.54 17.70 14.59
CA ALA A 298 2.78 17.28 15.22
C ALA A 298 3.07 15.82 14.86
N GLU A 299 4.29 15.58 14.37
CA GLU A 299 4.75 14.23 14.08
C GLU A 299 4.69 13.35 15.33
N ASP A 300 4.01 12.23 15.22
CA ASP A 300 3.85 11.27 16.30
C ASP A 300 4.07 9.84 15.77
N PRO A 301 5.17 9.16 16.16
CA PRO A 301 5.44 7.79 15.73
C PRO A 301 4.39 6.77 16.20
N PHE A 302 3.44 7.19 17.06
CA PHE A 302 2.37 6.38 17.60
C PHE A 302 0.99 6.74 17.05
N PHE A 303 0.94 7.72 16.16
CA PHE A 303 -0.29 8.11 15.46
C PHE A 303 -1.44 8.39 16.43
N HIS A 304 -1.17 9.13 17.52
CA HIS A 304 -2.13 9.46 18.58
C HIS A 304 -2.77 8.24 19.25
N GLY A 305 -2.01 7.13 19.35
CA GLY A 305 -2.44 5.91 19.99
C GLY A 305 -3.37 5.04 19.15
N ILE A 306 -3.49 5.32 17.84
CA ILE A 306 -4.21 4.43 16.93
C ILE A 306 -3.57 3.04 16.98
N GLY A 307 -4.40 2.00 17.22
CA GLY A 307 -3.91 0.63 17.34
C GLY A 307 -3.33 0.26 18.70
N LYS A 308 -3.46 1.10 19.72
CA LYS A 308 -3.04 0.80 21.09
C LYS A 308 -4.25 0.63 22.00
N ASP A 309 -4.36 -0.53 22.68
CA ASP A 309 -5.26 -0.65 23.82
C ASP A 309 -4.64 0.04 25.05
N THR A 310 -5.26 1.15 25.46
CA THR A 310 -4.78 1.92 26.60
C THR A 310 -4.98 1.23 27.94
N LYS A 311 -5.79 0.17 28.01
CA LYS A 311 -6.06 -0.55 29.28
C LYS A 311 -5.06 -1.66 29.53
N ASN A 312 -4.68 -2.41 28.49
CA ASN A 312 -3.82 -3.59 28.63
C ASN A 312 -2.43 -3.40 28.03
N GLY A 313 -2.18 -2.28 27.33
CA GLY A 313 -0.92 -2.04 26.61
C GLY A 313 -0.75 -2.88 25.35
N ASP A 314 -1.79 -3.62 24.95
CA ASP A 314 -1.77 -4.46 23.75
C ASP A 314 -1.87 -3.61 22.49
N PHE A 315 -1.18 -4.06 21.44
CA PHE A 315 -1.26 -3.44 20.12
C PHE A 315 -2.18 -4.26 19.24
N TYR A 316 -3.26 -3.62 18.78
CA TYR A 316 -4.10 -4.20 17.75
C TYR A 316 -3.54 -3.88 16.37
N ASP A 317 -3.68 -4.80 15.45
CA ASP A 317 -3.34 -4.59 14.04
C ASP A 317 -4.47 -3.81 13.35
N TRP A 318 -4.74 -2.61 13.87
CA TRP A 318 -5.63 -1.70 13.19
C TRP A 318 -4.86 -1.07 12.05
N SER A 319 -5.28 -1.33 10.84
CA SER A 319 -4.91 -0.45 9.74
C SER A 319 -5.41 0.95 10.10
N LEU A 320 -4.69 2.00 9.68
CA LEU A 320 -5.13 3.38 9.82
C LEU A 320 -6.34 3.72 8.92
N ASP A 321 -7.11 2.70 8.58
CA ASP A 321 -8.33 2.80 7.82
C ASP A 321 -9.49 3.11 8.77
N VAL A 322 -10.12 4.27 8.57
CA VAL A 322 -11.22 4.74 9.41
C VAL A 322 -12.46 3.86 9.32
N THR A 323 -12.58 3.05 8.28
CA THR A 323 -13.72 2.14 8.05
C THR A 323 -13.60 0.81 8.78
N VAL A 324 -12.45 0.53 9.42
CA VAL A 324 -12.30 -0.69 10.22
C VAL A 324 -13.24 -0.67 11.40
N LEU A 325 -14.06 -1.70 11.49
CA LEU A 325 -15.04 -1.91 12.56
C LEU A 325 -14.50 -2.95 13.55
N ALA A 326 -14.59 -2.66 14.83
CA ALA A 326 -14.23 -3.55 15.91
C ALA A 326 -15.39 -3.73 16.90
N LYS A 327 -15.33 -4.77 17.72
CA LYS A 327 -16.28 -4.98 18.82
C LYS A 327 -15.58 -4.81 20.16
N ASP A 328 -16.23 -4.10 21.08
CA ASP A 328 -15.75 -4.01 22.44
C ASP A 328 -16.07 -5.31 23.23
N LYS A 329 -15.67 -5.34 24.50
CA LYS A 329 -15.91 -6.50 25.39
C LYS A 329 -17.40 -6.86 25.59
N ASP A 330 -18.29 -5.91 25.33
CA ASP A 330 -19.74 -6.06 25.46
C ASP A 330 -20.40 -6.38 24.11
N GLY A 331 -19.58 -6.58 23.05
CA GLY A 331 -20.00 -6.88 21.68
C GLY A 331 -20.50 -5.67 20.88
N LYS A 332 -20.36 -4.45 21.42
CA LYS A 332 -20.77 -3.22 20.75
C LYS A 332 -19.73 -2.81 19.69
N GLU A 333 -20.22 -2.56 18.50
CA GLU A 333 -19.40 -2.13 17.37
C GLU A 333 -18.92 -0.68 17.53
N TYR A 334 -17.68 -0.42 17.13
CA TYR A 334 -17.09 0.92 17.10
C TYR A 334 -15.97 1.01 16.06
N PHE A 335 -15.62 2.23 15.68
CA PHE A 335 -14.53 2.53 14.74
C PHE A 335 -13.26 2.93 15.55
N PRO A 336 -12.24 2.06 15.63
CA PRO A 336 -11.05 2.31 16.46
C PRO A 336 -10.31 3.59 16.10
N VAL A 337 -10.13 3.87 14.82
CA VAL A 337 -9.42 5.06 14.34
C VAL A 337 -10.18 6.34 14.73
N VAL A 338 -11.48 6.40 14.48
CA VAL A 338 -12.34 7.54 14.86
C VAL A 338 -12.31 7.79 16.36
N LYS A 339 -12.34 6.70 17.16
CA LYS A 339 -12.27 6.78 18.61
C LYS A 339 -10.89 7.26 19.09
N SER A 340 -9.80 6.74 18.55
CA SER A 340 -8.44 7.13 18.91
C SER A 340 -8.13 8.58 18.54
N LEU A 341 -8.63 9.05 17.39
CA LEU A 341 -8.51 10.45 16.98
C LEU A 341 -9.40 11.40 17.79
N ASN A 342 -10.30 10.85 18.62
CA ASN A 342 -11.21 11.61 19.49
C ASN A 342 -12.08 12.64 18.76
N TYR A 343 -12.62 12.23 17.62
CA TYR A 343 -13.44 13.14 16.79
C TYR A 343 -14.72 13.62 17.47
N GLY A 344 -15.28 12.85 18.41
CA GLY A 344 -16.42 13.29 19.21
C GLY A 344 -16.16 14.63 19.93
N GLU A 345 -14.97 14.84 20.47
CA GLU A 345 -14.58 16.09 21.13
C GLU A 345 -13.95 17.09 20.15
N LYS A 346 -13.04 16.66 19.28
CA LYS A 346 -12.34 17.56 18.36
C LYS A 346 -13.28 18.26 17.38
N LEU A 347 -14.33 17.56 16.94
CA LEU A 347 -15.29 18.09 15.97
C LEU A 347 -16.55 18.70 16.61
N LYS A 348 -16.60 18.78 17.94
CA LYS A 348 -17.77 19.24 18.69
C LYS A 348 -18.28 20.62 18.27
N ASN A 349 -17.38 21.53 17.96
CA ASN A 349 -17.71 22.92 17.63
C ASN A 349 -17.77 23.19 16.12
N TYR A 350 -17.54 22.16 15.29
CA TYR A 350 -17.60 22.34 13.84
C TYR A 350 -19.06 22.24 13.34
N PRO A 351 -19.42 23.04 12.34
CA PRO A 351 -20.79 23.05 11.81
C PRO A 351 -21.11 21.77 11.01
N ILE A 352 -22.40 21.54 10.79
CA ILE A 352 -22.89 20.54 9.83
C ILE A 352 -22.30 20.85 8.45
N ASN A 353 -22.03 19.80 7.67
CA ASN A 353 -21.33 19.79 6.38
C ASN A 353 -19.81 20.01 6.46
N THR A 354 -19.21 20.07 7.65
CA THR A 354 -17.75 20.03 7.77
C THR A 354 -17.22 18.69 7.27
N VAL A 355 -16.19 18.74 6.42
CA VAL A 355 -15.48 17.56 5.88
C VAL A 355 -14.08 17.49 6.48
N VAL A 356 -13.67 16.28 6.87
CA VAL A 356 -12.31 15.98 7.30
C VAL A 356 -11.68 15.02 6.29
N LEU A 357 -10.54 15.40 5.76
CA LEU A 357 -9.69 14.62 4.88
C LEU A 357 -8.55 14.03 5.71
N ILE A 358 -8.53 12.72 5.88
CA ILE A 358 -7.62 12.01 6.79
C ILE A 358 -6.58 11.29 5.97
N THR A 359 -5.29 11.53 6.26
CA THR A 359 -4.19 10.87 5.55
C THR A 359 -3.44 9.90 6.45
N ASP A 360 -2.81 8.90 5.86
CA ASP A 360 -1.99 7.94 6.58
C ASP A 360 -0.55 8.46 6.81
N PRO A 361 0.29 7.75 7.58
CA PRO A 361 1.60 8.24 8.01
C PRO A 361 2.57 8.65 6.91
N ASP A 362 2.63 7.91 5.80
CA ASP A 362 3.48 8.20 4.63
C ASP A 362 2.76 9.01 3.55
N HIS A 363 1.54 9.49 3.88
CA HIS A 363 0.73 10.40 3.07
C HIS A 363 0.42 9.87 1.66
N ASP A 364 0.19 8.57 1.55
CA ASP A 364 -0.15 7.96 0.28
C ASP A 364 -1.65 7.61 0.14
N ARG A 365 -2.43 7.62 1.24
CA ARG A 365 -3.85 7.27 1.28
C ARG A 365 -4.72 8.41 1.78
N LEU A 366 -5.98 8.40 1.34
CA LEU A 366 -7.01 9.34 1.76
C LEU A 366 -8.25 8.60 2.28
N ASN A 367 -8.73 9.03 3.44
CA ASN A 367 -10.06 8.71 3.97
C ASN A 367 -10.87 10.01 4.14
N ILE A 368 -12.17 9.92 3.97
CA ILE A 368 -13.07 11.08 4.06
C ILE A 368 -14.14 10.81 5.11
N VAL A 369 -14.36 11.79 6.00
CA VAL A 369 -15.52 11.79 6.90
C VAL A 369 -16.24 13.14 6.80
N GLN A 370 -17.54 13.15 7.04
CA GLN A 370 -18.36 14.38 6.98
C GLN A 370 -19.35 14.42 8.13
N ILE A 371 -19.45 15.59 8.78
CA ILE A 371 -20.54 15.86 9.74
C ILE A 371 -21.79 16.18 8.97
N VAL A 372 -22.86 15.43 9.19
CA VAL A 372 -24.18 15.67 8.59
C VAL A 372 -25.26 15.78 9.67
N SER A 373 -26.40 16.34 9.31
CA SER A 373 -27.56 16.40 10.21
C SER A 373 -28.16 14.99 10.43
N SER A 374 -28.65 14.71 11.63
CA SER A 374 -29.27 13.44 12.00
C SER A 374 -30.52 13.10 11.19
N ASP A 375 -31.21 14.12 10.59
CA ASP A 375 -32.32 13.90 9.68
C ASP A 375 -31.94 13.21 8.36
N LYS A 376 -30.63 13.16 8.03
CA LYS A 376 -30.10 12.44 6.86
C LYS A 376 -29.83 10.96 7.09
N LYS A 377 -30.13 10.42 8.28
CA LYS A 377 -29.81 9.03 8.66
C LYS A 377 -30.35 7.99 7.66
N GLU A 378 -31.56 8.17 7.17
CA GLU A 378 -32.15 7.29 6.17
C GLU A 378 -31.37 7.29 4.84
N ALA A 379 -30.95 8.46 4.39
CA ALA A 379 -30.14 8.61 3.19
C ALA A 379 -28.75 7.96 3.35
N ILE A 380 -28.14 8.10 4.53
CA ILE A 380 -26.85 7.46 4.86
C ILE A 380 -26.94 5.94 4.75
N ILE A 381 -27.97 5.33 5.36
CA ILE A 381 -28.19 3.90 5.34
C ILE A 381 -28.46 3.42 3.91
N LYS A 382 -29.29 4.14 3.14
CA LYS A 382 -29.60 3.82 1.75
C LYS A 382 -28.38 3.87 0.84
N ALA A 383 -27.48 4.82 1.07
CA ALA A 383 -26.23 4.95 0.33
C ALA A 383 -25.13 3.94 0.78
N GLY A 384 -25.40 3.17 1.83
CA GLY A 384 -24.43 2.20 2.38
C GLY A 384 -23.21 2.85 3.03
N VAL A 385 -23.35 4.09 3.52
CA VAL A 385 -22.28 4.82 4.20
C VAL A 385 -22.27 4.45 5.68
N ASP A 386 -21.12 4.15 6.22
CA ASP A 386 -20.96 3.91 7.65
C ASP A 386 -21.01 5.22 8.45
N TYR A 387 -21.42 5.14 9.72
CA TYR A 387 -21.56 6.36 10.52
C TYR A 387 -21.42 6.16 12.03
N VAL A 388 -21.14 7.25 12.72
CA VAL A 388 -21.15 7.36 14.19
C VAL A 388 -22.02 8.55 14.58
N GLU A 389 -22.94 8.37 15.53
CA GLU A 389 -23.70 9.48 16.11
C GLU A 389 -22.77 10.30 17.01
N LEU A 390 -22.61 11.59 16.72
CA LEU A 390 -21.82 12.51 17.53
C LEU A 390 -22.65 13.07 18.70
N ASP A 391 -23.90 13.44 18.41
CA ASP A 391 -24.93 13.91 19.36
C ASP A 391 -26.33 13.74 18.76
N ASN A 392 -27.33 14.32 19.38
CA ASN A 392 -28.76 14.21 18.94
C ASN A 392 -29.01 14.76 17.54
N ASP A 393 -28.26 15.77 17.12
CA ASP A 393 -28.51 16.54 15.90
C ASP A 393 -27.46 16.21 14.80
N ARG A 394 -26.35 15.54 15.12
CA ARG A 394 -25.21 15.37 14.22
C ARG A 394 -24.71 13.93 14.15
N ILE A 395 -24.44 13.53 12.94
CA ILE A 395 -23.85 12.23 12.58
C ILE A 395 -22.53 12.47 11.85
N LEU A 396 -21.50 11.68 12.17
CA LEU A 396 -20.26 11.60 11.41
C LEU A 396 -20.37 10.46 10.41
N CYS A 397 -20.51 10.78 9.14
CA CYS A 397 -20.46 9.83 8.03
C CYS A 397 -19.02 9.42 7.77
N ILE A 398 -18.78 8.13 7.54
CA ILE A 398 -17.47 7.54 7.28
C ILE A 398 -17.54 6.89 5.91
N PHE A 399 -16.85 7.50 4.93
CA PHE A 399 -16.85 6.99 3.56
C PHE A 399 -15.74 5.97 3.37
N SER A 400 -16.04 4.80 2.80
CA SER A 400 -15.01 3.87 2.37
C SER A 400 -14.16 4.49 1.25
N ALA A 401 -12.96 3.95 1.04
CA ALA A 401 -12.12 4.35 -0.09
C ALA A 401 -12.86 4.16 -1.42
N ASN A 402 -13.59 3.07 -1.57
CA ASN A 402 -14.40 2.80 -2.76
C ASN A 402 -15.45 3.90 -3.03
N GLN A 403 -16.14 4.36 -1.99
CA GLN A 403 -17.14 5.43 -2.10
C GLN A 403 -16.48 6.78 -2.36
N SER A 404 -15.42 7.11 -1.62
CA SER A 404 -14.66 8.35 -1.78
C SER A 404 -14.09 8.49 -3.18
N PHE A 405 -13.50 7.42 -3.69
CA PHE A 405 -12.86 7.43 -5.00
C PHE A 405 -13.85 7.39 -6.16
N LEU A 406 -15.02 6.79 -5.98
CA LEU A 406 -16.10 6.91 -6.95
C LEU A 406 -16.52 8.38 -7.14
N MET A 407 -16.66 9.11 -6.04
CA MET A 407 -16.99 10.55 -6.11
C MET A 407 -15.86 11.37 -6.74
N ILE A 408 -14.60 11.07 -6.41
CA ILE A 408 -13.42 11.72 -6.97
C ILE A 408 -13.31 11.45 -8.48
N MET A 409 -13.47 10.18 -8.90
CA MET A 409 -13.42 9.79 -10.32
C MET A 409 -14.52 10.48 -11.14
N ASP A 410 -15.75 10.48 -10.63
CA ASP A 410 -16.88 11.09 -11.30
C ASP A 410 -16.70 12.60 -11.49
N TYR A 411 -16.26 13.28 -10.42
CA TYR A 411 -15.95 14.70 -10.49
C TYR A 411 -14.81 14.98 -11.49
N TRP A 412 -13.69 14.24 -11.37
CA TRP A 412 -12.54 14.43 -12.25
C TRP A 412 -12.88 14.18 -13.70
N ASN A 413 -13.59 13.08 -14.00
CA ASN A 413 -14.01 12.76 -15.36
C ASN A 413 -14.91 13.84 -15.99
N LYS A 414 -15.79 14.46 -15.18
CA LYS A 414 -16.67 15.55 -15.63
C LYS A 414 -15.93 16.87 -15.82
N SER A 415 -14.83 17.09 -15.10
CA SER A 415 -14.01 18.30 -15.20
C SER A 415 -13.02 18.29 -16.36
N LEU A 416 -12.80 17.13 -17.00
CA LEU A 416 -11.85 16.99 -18.10
C LEU A 416 -12.44 17.43 -19.44
N GLU A 417 -11.71 18.25 -20.19
CA GLU A 417 -11.93 18.44 -21.61
C GLU A 417 -11.48 17.20 -22.38
N LYS A 418 -12.45 16.39 -22.79
CA LYS A 418 -12.14 15.12 -23.49
C LYS A 418 -11.77 15.35 -24.94
N ASN A 419 -10.62 14.79 -25.33
CA ASN A 419 -10.21 14.69 -26.72
C ASN A 419 -10.91 13.49 -27.39
N LYS A 420 -11.56 13.70 -28.54
CA LYS A 420 -12.28 12.67 -29.28
C LYS A 420 -11.37 11.58 -29.85
N ASP A 421 -10.10 11.89 -30.06
CA ASP A 421 -9.11 10.97 -30.60
C ASP A 421 -8.38 10.15 -29.53
N SER A 422 -8.78 10.30 -28.27
CA SER A 422 -8.19 9.59 -27.13
C SER A 422 -9.13 8.54 -26.56
N GLU A 423 -8.59 7.38 -26.23
CA GLU A 423 -9.28 6.35 -25.43
C GLU A 423 -8.97 6.59 -23.95
N TYR A 424 -10.03 6.72 -23.17
CA TYR A 424 -9.93 6.94 -21.73
C TYR A 424 -10.02 5.62 -20.98
N PHE A 425 -9.14 5.44 -20.02
CA PHE A 425 -9.07 4.21 -19.23
C PHE A 425 -8.83 4.47 -17.74
N MET A 426 -9.19 3.48 -16.94
CA MET A 426 -8.86 3.41 -15.53
C MET A 426 -8.20 2.06 -15.21
N ILE A 427 -7.41 2.02 -14.14
CA ILE A 427 -6.79 0.82 -13.62
C ILE A 427 -7.25 0.62 -12.17
N LYS A 428 -7.69 -0.58 -11.83
CA LYS A 428 -8.10 -0.92 -10.47
C LYS A 428 -7.62 -2.31 -10.07
N THR A 429 -7.49 -2.53 -8.76
CA THR A 429 -7.29 -3.87 -8.22
C THR A 429 -8.57 -4.69 -8.26
N THR A 430 -8.47 -6.01 -8.31
CA THR A 430 -9.63 -6.91 -8.34
C THR A 430 -10.53 -6.77 -7.12
N ALA A 431 -9.94 -6.50 -5.95
CA ALA A 431 -10.66 -6.29 -4.69
C ALA A 431 -11.42 -4.95 -4.62
N SER A 432 -11.18 -4.03 -5.55
CA SER A 432 -11.88 -2.73 -5.60
C SER A 432 -13.33 -2.88 -6.06
N SER A 433 -14.16 -1.90 -5.68
CA SER A 433 -15.60 -1.91 -5.86
C SER A 433 -16.08 -2.27 -7.28
N ARG A 434 -17.14 -3.08 -7.35
CA ARG A 434 -17.87 -3.31 -8.58
C ARG A 434 -18.65 -2.05 -9.05
N ALA A 435 -18.98 -1.15 -8.14
CA ALA A 435 -19.57 0.14 -8.51
C ALA A 435 -18.70 0.93 -9.49
N TRP A 436 -17.36 0.78 -9.39
CA TRP A 436 -16.43 1.42 -10.33
C TRP A 436 -16.54 0.85 -11.74
N ASP A 437 -16.78 -0.46 -11.87
CA ASP A 437 -17.00 -1.11 -13.19
C ASP A 437 -18.30 -0.62 -13.83
N GLU A 438 -19.37 -0.52 -13.04
CA GLU A 438 -20.66 -0.03 -13.50
C GLU A 438 -20.59 1.44 -13.92
N TRP A 439 -19.92 2.27 -13.13
CA TRP A 439 -19.66 3.67 -13.44
C TRP A 439 -18.81 3.83 -14.72
N ALA A 440 -17.69 3.15 -14.81
CA ALA A 440 -16.81 3.25 -15.97
C ALA A 440 -17.51 2.85 -17.26
N LYS A 441 -18.32 1.79 -17.19
CA LYS A 441 -19.16 1.34 -18.32
C LYS A 441 -20.15 2.44 -18.75
N SER A 442 -20.83 3.09 -17.80
CA SER A 442 -21.75 4.18 -18.10
C SER A 442 -21.07 5.40 -18.74
N GLN A 443 -19.80 5.64 -18.38
CA GLN A 443 -18.99 6.75 -18.87
C GLN A 443 -18.19 6.41 -20.14
N GLY A 444 -18.26 5.17 -20.64
CA GLY A 444 -17.47 4.72 -21.80
C GLY A 444 -15.96 4.62 -21.52
N ILE A 445 -15.56 4.44 -20.26
CA ILE A 445 -14.17 4.33 -19.84
C ILE A 445 -13.74 2.86 -19.87
N LYS A 446 -12.58 2.57 -20.46
CA LYS A 446 -11.99 1.23 -20.44
C LYS A 446 -11.46 0.89 -19.07
N ILE A 447 -11.59 -0.38 -18.65
CA ILE A 447 -11.15 -0.86 -17.33
C ILE A 447 -10.02 -1.88 -17.54
N ILE A 448 -8.96 -1.72 -16.75
CA ILE A 448 -7.86 -2.66 -16.64
C ILE A 448 -7.84 -3.14 -15.19
N ASN A 449 -8.10 -4.43 -14.98
CA ASN A 449 -8.03 -5.04 -13.66
C ASN A 449 -6.63 -5.61 -13.43
N THR A 450 -6.09 -5.35 -12.23
CA THR A 450 -4.77 -5.86 -11.82
C THR A 450 -4.91 -6.72 -10.56
N PRO A 451 -3.92 -7.57 -10.27
CA PRO A 451 -3.79 -8.14 -8.94
C PRO A 451 -3.79 -7.05 -7.86
N VAL A 452 -4.04 -7.42 -6.61
CA VAL A 452 -4.01 -6.47 -5.50
C VAL A 452 -2.57 -5.99 -5.25
N GLY A 453 -2.42 -4.69 -5.11
CA GLY A 453 -1.16 -4.00 -4.83
C GLY A 453 -0.84 -2.90 -5.84
N PHE A 454 -0.46 -1.74 -5.35
CA PHE A 454 -0.26 -0.55 -6.20
C PHE A 454 0.88 -0.72 -7.21
N LYS A 455 1.87 -1.57 -6.91
CA LYS A 455 2.94 -1.96 -7.85
C LYS A 455 2.40 -2.58 -9.15
N GLU A 456 1.25 -3.28 -9.07
CA GLU A 456 0.61 -3.90 -10.22
C GLU A 456 -0.04 -2.84 -11.14
N ILE A 457 -0.65 -1.82 -10.52
CA ILE A 457 -1.17 -0.65 -11.23
C ILE A 457 -0.02 0.07 -11.95
N ALA A 458 1.08 0.33 -11.24
CA ALA A 458 2.28 0.94 -11.81
C ALA A 458 2.89 0.06 -12.93
N GLY A 459 2.87 -1.26 -12.77
CA GLY A 459 3.29 -2.23 -13.79
C GLY A 459 2.47 -2.13 -15.07
N ALA A 460 1.14 -2.06 -14.96
CA ALA A 460 0.24 -1.89 -16.10
C ALA A 460 0.49 -0.56 -16.82
N ILE A 461 0.66 0.55 -16.09
CA ILE A 461 0.98 1.86 -16.66
C ILE A 461 2.29 1.79 -17.46
N LYS A 462 3.35 1.19 -16.92
CA LYS A 462 4.64 1.05 -17.60
C LYS A 462 4.54 0.27 -18.91
N LYS A 463 3.75 -0.81 -18.95
CA LYS A 463 3.51 -1.60 -20.17
C LYS A 463 2.80 -0.79 -21.25
N ILE A 464 1.85 0.06 -20.87
CA ILE A 464 1.14 0.97 -21.80
C ILE A 464 2.11 2.02 -22.34
N GLU A 465 2.87 2.66 -21.49
CA GLU A 465 3.84 3.70 -21.84
C GLU A 465 4.93 3.20 -22.77
N ALA A 466 5.44 1.99 -22.57
CA ALA A 466 6.42 1.38 -23.47
C ALA A 466 5.88 1.21 -24.89
N GLN A 467 4.58 1.01 -25.06
CA GLN A 467 3.92 0.97 -26.37
C GLN A 467 3.69 2.38 -26.93
N VAL A 468 3.34 3.36 -26.09
CA VAL A 468 3.19 4.77 -26.51
C VAL A 468 4.51 5.31 -27.07
N GLU A 469 5.63 5.08 -26.39
CA GLU A 469 6.95 5.53 -26.84
C GLU A 469 7.38 4.86 -28.18
N LYS A 470 6.93 3.63 -28.41
CA LYS A 470 7.14 2.93 -29.68
C LYS A 470 6.16 3.34 -30.78
N ASN A 471 5.28 4.30 -30.52
CA ASN A 471 4.24 4.77 -31.44
C ASN A 471 3.35 3.63 -31.99
N VAL A 472 2.98 2.67 -31.15
CA VAL A 472 2.09 1.57 -31.53
C VAL A 472 0.71 2.14 -31.86
N GLU A 473 0.17 1.81 -33.06
CA GLU A 473 -1.12 2.35 -33.54
C GLU A 473 -2.32 1.86 -32.73
N ASN A 474 -2.28 0.63 -32.22
CA ASN A 474 -3.34 0.08 -31.37
C ASN A 474 -2.70 -0.52 -30.13
N ILE A 475 -2.55 0.33 -29.12
CA ILE A 475 -2.02 -0.06 -27.80
C ILE A 475 -2.99 -1.01 -27.13
N THR A 476 -2.48 -2.12 -26.64
CA THR A 476 -3.28 -3.14 -25.99
C THR A 476 -2.62 -3.65 -24.71
N ILE A 477 -3.43 -4.07 -23.75
CA ILE A 477 -2.97 -4.73 -22.55
C ILE A 477 -3.92 -5.89 -22.19
N TYR A 478 -3.37 -6.98 -21.66
CA TYR A 478 -4.18 -8.02 -21.03
C TYR A 478 -4.30 -7.75 -19.54
N ASP A 479 -5.52 -7.71 -19.04
CA ASP A 479 -5.77 -7.57 -17.61
C ASP A 479 -5.63 -8.93 -16.87
N VAL A 480 -5.74 -8.92 -15.56
CA VAL A 480 -5.59 -10.14 -14.75
C VAL A 480 -6.68 -11.19 -15.03
N PHE A 481 -7.82 -10.79 -15.60
CA PHE A 481 -8.88 -11.70 -16.07
C PHE A 481 -8.60 -12.27 -17.47
N ASN A 482 -7.39 -12.05 -17.99
CA ASN A 482 -6.98 -12.40 -19.34
C ASN A 482 -7.85 -11.73 -20.43
N LYS A 483 -8.47 -10.59 -20.09
CA LYS A 483 -9.24 -9.79 -21.04
C LYS A 483 -8.31 -8.83 -21.78
N LYS A 484 -8.38 -8.86 -23.11
CA LYS A 484 -7.69 -7.88 -23.95
C LYS A 484 -8.42 -6.53 -23.88
N VAL A 485 -7.71 -5.48 -23.45
CA VAL A 485 -8.19 -4.11 -23.44
C VAL A 485 -7.46 -3.32 -24.53
N GLU A 486 -8.22 -2.76 -25.44
CA GLU A 486 -7.73 -1.97 -26.56
C GLU A 486 -7.83 -0.48 -26.20
N LEU A 487 -6.71 0.24 -26.28
CA LEU A 487 -6.55 1.62 -25.85
C LEU A 487 -6.25 2.59 -27.00
N GLY A 488 -6.31 2.10 -28.24
CA GLY A 488 -6.01 2.92 -29.42
C GLY A 488 -4.58 3.48 -29.42
N LYS A 489 -4.38 4.58 -30.12
CA LYS A 489 -3.06 5.23 -30.27
C LYS A 489 -2.74 6.22 -29.16
N SER A 490 -3.75 6.87 -28.59
CA SER A 490 -3.60 7.97 -27.62
C SER A 490 -4.34 7.64 -26.32
N PRO A 491 -3.85 6.68 -25.52
CA PRO A 491 -4.48 6.33 -24.25
C PRO A 491 -4.36 7.46 -23.24
N ARG A 492 -5.44 7.73 -22.49
CA ARG A 492 -5.48 8.73 -21.43
C ARG A 492 -6.00 8.08 -20.15
N MET A 493 -5.18 8.06 -19.12
CA MET A 493 -5.57 7.53 -17.82
C MET A 493 -6.43 8.52 -17.08
N ILE A 494 -7.61 8.10 -16.62
CA ILE A 494 -8.47 8.90 -15.72
C ILE A 494 -8.03 8.71 -14.28
N PHE A 495 -7.85 7.45 -13.88
CA PHE A 495 -7.72 7.09 -12.50
C PHE A 495 -6.99 5.74 -12.35
N GLY A 496 -6.21 5.61 -11.31
CA GLY A 496 -5.68 4.35 -10.82
C GLY A 496 -5.85 4.25 -9.32
N GLY A 497 -6.42 3.15 -8.82
CA GLY A 497 -6.67 3.05 -7.38
C GLY A 497 -6.98 1.67 -6.85
N GLU A 498 -6.93 1.58 -5.53
CA GLU A 498 -7.18 0.36 -4.76
C GLU A 498 -8.16 0.62 -3.61
N GLU A 499 -8.86 -0.41 -3.19
CA GLU A 499 -9.84 -0.37 -2.09
C GLU A 499 -9.25 0.07 -0.75
N SER A 500 -7.94 0.03 -0.62
CA SER A 500 -7.23 0.35 0.62
C SER A 500 -6.96 1.85 0.84
N GLY A 501 -7.47 2.72 -0.03
CA GLY A 501 -7.40 4.18 0.13
C GLY A 501 -6.28 4.86 -0.66
N GLY A 502 -5.58 4.13 -1.50
CA GLY A 502 -4.53 4.68 -2.36
C GLY A 502 -4.99 4.93 -3.79
N MET A 503 -4.65 6.10 -4.34
CA MET A 503 -5.00 6.44 -5.72
C MET A 503 -3.97 7.36 -6.39
N ILE A 504 -4.05 7.41 -7.72
CA ILE A 504 -3.41 8.41 -8.57
C ILE A 504 -4.37 8.85 -9.68
N ILE A 505 -4.15 10.04 -10.16
CA ILE A 505 -4.82 10.59 -11.35
C ILE A 505 -3.84 10.58 -12.53
N GLY A 506 -4.33 10.28 -13.72
CA GLY A 506 -3.52 10.38 -14.94
C GLY A 506 -3.20 11.84 -15.25
N ALA A 507 -1.99 12.09 -15.75
CA ALA A 507 -1.59 13.41 -16.19
C ALA A 507 -2.37 13.83 -17.45
N ILE A 508 -2.77 15.10 -17.53
CA ILE A 508 -3.40 15.66 -18.74
C ILE A 508 -2.41 15.61 -19.90
N GLU A 509 -1.17 16.07 -19.66
CA GLU A 509 -0.05 15.89 -20.56
C GLU A 509 0.97 14.93 -19.96
N PRO A 510 1.63 14.07 -20.76
CA PRO A 510 2.62 13.15 -20.25
C PRO A 510 3.72 13.85 -19.45
N ILE A 511 4.03 13.30 -18.27
CA ILE A 511 5.12 13.78 -17.44
C ILE A 511 6.44 13.46 -18.13
N LYS A 512 7.37 14.41 -18.18
CA LYS A 512 8.73 14.18 -18.72
C LYS A 512 9.75 14.26 -17.60
N SER A 513 10.66 13.28 -17.56
CA SER A 513 11.85 13.36 -16.72
C SER A 513 12.85 14.37 -17.28
N LEU A 514 13.89 14.70 -16.53
CA LEU A 514 14.98 15.56 -17.01
C LEU A 514 15.70 14.94 -18.21
N GLY A 515 15.85 13.62 -18.26
CA GLY A 515 16.43 12.89 -19.38
C GLY A 515 15.46 12.62 -20.53
N GLY A 516 14.21 13.10 -20.44
CA GLY A 516 13.21 13.02 -21.51
C GLY A 516 12.34 11.75 -21.51
N ARG A 517 12.46 10.88 -20.49
CA ARG A 517 11.55 9.72 -20.34
C ARG A 517 10.12 10.22 -20.11
N MET A 518 9.14 9.47 -20.59
CA MET A 518 7.73 9.82 -20.54
C MET A 518 6.98 8.96 -19.50
N ALA A 519 6.00 9.57 -18.83
CA ALA A 519 5.06 8.90 -17.94
C ALA A 519 3.64 9.42 -18.13
N LEU A 520 2.65 8.50 -18.12
CA LEU A 520 1.22 8.85 -18.21
C LEU A 520 0.64 9.23 -16.84
N ALA A 521 1.25 8.76 -15.77
CA ALA A 521 0.85 9.05 -14.39
C ALA A 521 2.05 8.85 -13.45
N MET A 522 1.90 9.27 -12.20
CA MET A 522 2.80 8.90 -11.11
C MET A 522 2.82 7.37 -10.91
N ARG A 523 3.83 6.88 -10.16
CA ARG A 523 4.03 5.45 -9.90
C ARG A 523 3.63 5.03 -8.50
N GLU A 524 3.50 5.98 -7.60
CA GLU A 524 3.08 5.76 -6.21
C GLU A 524 1.83 6.58 -5.92
N LYS A 525 0.98 6.04 -5.06
CA LYS A 525 -0.25 6.68 -4.57
C LYS A 525 0.04 8.07 -4.01
N SER A 526 -0.87 9.00 -4.21
CA SER A 526 -0.73 10.37 -3.70
C SER A 526 -2.00 10.87 -3.02
N ALA A 527 -1.96 10.95 -1.69
CA ALA A 527 -3.02 11.61 -0.96
C ALA A 527 -3.15 13.10 -1.33
N THR A 528 -2.05 13.75 -1.77
CA THR A 528 -2.09 15.14 -2.23
C THR A 528 -2.98 15.31 -3.46
N GLU A 529 -2.86 14.45 -4.47
CA GLU A 529 -3.76 14.47 -5.63
C GLU A 529 -5.21 14.24 -5.21
N ALA A 530 -5.44 13.26 -4.35
CA ALA A 530 -6.75 12.93 -3.83
C ALA A 530 -7.37 14.10 -3.04
N ILE A 531 -6.61 14.78 -2.18
CA ILE A 531 -7.04 15.95 -1.41
C ILE A 531 -7.44 17.09 -2.36
N ILE A 532 -6.65 17.38 -3.37
CA ILE A 532 -6.95 18.49 -4.30
C ILE A 532 -8.26 18.23 -5.06
N VAL A 533 -8.43 17.03 -5.61
CA VAL A 533 -9.65 16.69 -6.36
C VAL A 533 -10.87 16.62 -5.43
N ALA A 534 -10.72 16.00 -4.24
CA ALA A 534 -11.80 15.97 -3.23
C ALA A 534 -12.20 17.38 -2.79
N SER A 535 -11.22 18.27 -2.56
CA SER A 535 -11.47 19.65 -2.17
C SER A 535 -12.18 20.43 -3.28
N ALA A 536 -11.81 20.23 -4.53
CA ALA A 536 -12.48 20.83 -5.67
C ALA A 536 -13.93 20.33 -5.82
N LEU A 537 -14.17 19.03 -5.61
CA LEU A 537 -15.52 18.45 -5.54
C LEU A 537 -16.33 19.09 -4.41
N ILE A 538 -15.81 19.08 -3.17
CA ILE A 538 -16.47 19.65 -1.98
C ILE A 538 -16.83 21.12 -2.21
N SER A 539 -15.93 21.87 -2.83
CA SER A 539 -16.15 23.30 -3.14
C SER A 539 -17.12 23.54 -4.29
N SER A 540 -17.56 22.51 -4.99
CA SER A 540 -18.42 22.61 -6.19
C SER A 540 -19.86 22.16 -5.94
N ILE A 541 -20.16 21.62 -4.77
CA ILE A 541 -21.48 21.08 -4.45
C ILE A 541 -22.11 21.80 -3.25
N ASP A 542 -23.43 21.98 -3.31
CA ASP A 542 -24.24 22.55 -2.23
C ASP A 542 -24.98 21.47 -1.41
N ILE A 543 -24.76 20.20 -1.74
CA ILE A 543 -25.34 19.02 -1.08
C ILE A 543 -24.29 18.26 -0.27
N THR A 544 -24.74 17.38 0.60
CA THR A 544 -23.81 16.49 1.34
C THR A 544 -23.11 15.50 0.42
N LEU A 545 -21.97 14.96 0.85
CA LEU A 545 -21.27 13.89 0.12
C LEU A 545 -22.12 12.61 0.02
N VAL A 546 -22.99 12.36 1.01
CA VAL A 546 -23.95 11.23 0.96
C VAL A 546 -24.95 11.43 -0.20
N GLU A 547 -25.51 12.62 -0.32
CA GLU A 547 -26.41 12.96 -1.42
C GLU A 547 -25.71 12.95 -2.78
N GLN A 548 -24.46 13.41 -2.82
CA GLN A 548 -23.64 13.37 -4.03
C GLN A 548 -23.36 11.92 -4.46
N LEU A 549 -23.00 11.05 -3.52
CA LEU A 549 -22.78 9.63 -3.77
C LEU A 549 -24.06 8.96 -4.30
N GLN A 550 -25.19 9.22 -3.64
CA GLN A 550 -26.49 8.69 -4.10
C GLN A 550 -26.83 9.17 -5.52
N LYS A 551 -26.58 10.45 -5.81
CA LYS A 551 -26.76 11.01 -7.15
C LYS A 551 -25.91 10.30 -8.20
N ILE A 552 -24.64 9.99 -7.89
CA ILE A 552 -23.76 9.23 -8.80
C ILE A 552 -24.32 7.83 -9.04
N TYR A 553 -24.80 7.14 -8.00
CA TYR A 553 -25.44 5.84 -8.14
C TYR A 553 -26.65 5.88 -9.06
N ASP A 554 -27.50 6.86 -8.89
CA ASP A 554 -28.75 6.98 -9.65
C ASP A 554 -28.48 7.43 -11.10
N ASP A 555 -27.61 8.42 -11.32
CA ASP A 555 -27.26 8.95 -12.65
C ASP A 555 -26.57 7.88 -13.54
N ASN A 556 -25.87 6.93 -12.94
CA ASN A 556 -25.11 5.90 -13.65
C ASN A 556 -25.75 4.50 -13.56
N ASN A 557 -26.93 4.37 -12.99
CA ASN A 557 -27.65 3.11 -12.75
C ASN A 557 -26.78 2.07 -12.00
N ILE A 558 -26.03 2.51 -11.00
CA ILE A 558 -25.17 1.66 -10.20
C ILE A 558 -26.02 0.89 -9.19
N ILE A 559 -25.95 -0.42 -9.26
CA ILE A 559 -26.68 -1.34 -8.35
C ILE A 559 -25.75 -1.94 -7.29
N SER A 560 -24.48 -2.13 -7.59
CA SER A 560 -23.46 -2.69 -6.69
C SER A 560 -22.93 -1.61 -5.74
N ARG A 561 -23.72 -1.30 -4.68
CA ARG A 561 -23.46 -0.18 -3.76
C ARG A 561 -22.70 -0.55 -2.51
N PHE A 562 -22.53 -1.86 -2.28
CA PHE A 562 -21.92 -2.37 -1.05
C PHE A 562 -20.65 -3.14 -1.36
N ASP A 563 -19.63 -2.83 -0.58
CA ASP A 563 -18.37 -3.55 -0.55
C ASP A 563 -18.15 -4.06 0.87
N VAL A 564 -17.65 -5.27 0.99
CA VAL A 564 -17.41 -5.94 2.26
C VAL A 564 -16.01 -6.50 2.25
N ARG A 565 -15.31 -6.38 3.37
CA ARG A 565 -14.06 -7.06 3.63
C ARG A 565 -14.16 -7.78 4.97
N VAL A 566 -13.79 -9.05 4.98
CA VAL A 566 -13.67 -9.86 6.19
C VAL A 566 -12.23 -10.34 6.30
N ASP A 567 -11.59 -10.04 7.43
CA ASP A 567 -10.24 -10.49 7.76
C ASP A 567 -10.33 -11.65 8.74
N ILE A 568 -9.91 -12.84 8.31
CA ILE A 568 -9.91 -14.05 9.11
C ILE A 568 -8.52 -14.29 9.68
N ALA A 569 -8.38 -14.11 10.99
CA ALA A 569 -7.15 -14.40 11.71
C ALA A 569 -7.17 -15.85 12.23
N TYR A 570 -6.12 -16.59 11.99
CA TYR A 570 -6.03 -18.01 12.40
C TYR A 570 -5.41 -18.22 13.76
N TYR A 571 -4.81 -17.19 14.34
CA TYR A 571 -4.31 -17.20 15.72
C TYR A 571 -4.23 -15.77 16.27
N ASN A 572 -4.13 -15.64 17.60
CA ASN A 572 -3.95 -14.36 18.25
C ASN A 572 -2.47 -13.96 18.23
N GLU A 573 -2.11 -12.96 17.43
CA GLU A 573 -0.74 -12.43 17.34
C GLU A 573 -0.27 -11.74 18.63
N SER A 574 -1.21 -11.38 19.52
CA SER A 574 -0.94 -10.73 20.81
C SER A 574 -0.86 -11.72 21.99
N GLU A 575 -0.72 -13.03 21.73
CA GLU A 575 -0.56 -14.03 22.81
C GLU A 575 0.74 -13.75 23.58
N PRO A 576 0.66 -13.45 24.90
CA PRO A 576 1.83 -13.08 25.69
C PRO A 576 2.77 -14.25 26.00
N ASP A 577 2.25 -15.49 25.96
CA ASP A 577 3.06 -16.69 26.15
C ASP A 577 3.71 -17.08 24.82
N ILE A 578 5.02 -16.89 24.72
CA ILE A 578 5.81 -17.14 23.52
C ILE A 578 5.68 -18.59 23.01
N ASN A 579 5.59 -19.58 23.90
CA ASN A 579 5.47 -20.97 23.50
C ASN A 579 4.09 -21.28 22.94
N LYS A 580 3.04 -20.73 23.55
CA LYS A 580 1.67 -20.81 23.03
C LYS A 580 1.54 -20.09 21.71
N LEU A 581 2.14 -18.89 21.58
CA LEU A 581 2.15 -18.14 20.32
C LEU A 581 2.81 -18.94 19.19
N LYS A 582 3.96 -19.57 19.45
CA LYS A 582 4.65 -20.42 18.46
C LYS A 582 3.78 -21.59 18.00
N GLN A 583 3.15 -22.29 18.95
CA GLN A 583 2.30 -23.43 18.63
C GLN A 583 1.05 -22.98 17.87
N ALA A 584 0.33 -21.98 18.37
CA ALA A 584 -0.87 -21.44 17.74
C ALA A 584 -0.59 -20.94 16.31
N LYS A 585 0.60 -20.39 16.08
CA LYS A 585 1.02 -19.97 14.76
C LYS A 585 1.25 -21.12 13.80
N VAL A 586 1.99 -22.14 14.19
CA VAL A 586 2.23 -23.31 13.32
C VAL A 586 0.90 -23.92 12.89
N GLU A 587 -0.02 -24.07 13.85
CA GLU A 587 -1.37 -24.59 13.59
C GLU A 587 -2.18 -23.64 12.70
N GLY A 588 -2.17 -22.34 13.01
CA GLY A 588 -2.88 -21.32 12.25
C GLY A 588 -2.37 -21.16 10.82
N GLU A 589 -1.05 -21.17 10.60
CA GLU A 589 -0.48 -21.13 9.26
C GLU A 589 -0.82 -22.40 8.44
N LYS A 590 -0.84 -23.55 9.09
CA LYS A 590 -1.27 -24.80 8.46
C LYS A 590 -2.73 -24.71 8.02
N GLN A 591 -3.60 -24.19 8.89
CA GLN A 591 -5.02 -24.02 8.61
C GLN A 591 -5.26 -23.01 7.48
N ARG A 592 -4.58 -21.85 7.54
CA ARG A 592 -4.63 -20.85 6.46
C ARG A 592 -4.20 -21.46 5.12
N THR A 593 -3.09 -22.19 5.12
CA THR A 593 -2.57 -22.81 3.90
C THR A 593 -3.59 -23.78 3.29
N LYS A 594 -4.30 -24.58 4.08
CA LYS A 594 -5.36 -25.45 3.58
C LYS A 594 -6.49 -24.65 2.92
N ASN A 595 -6.95 -23.60 3.59
CA ASN A 595 -8.00 -22.73 3.05
C ASN A 595 -7.57 -22.10 1.72
N ASP A 596 -6.39 -21.48 1.69
CA ASP A 596 -5.85 -20.82 0.50
C ASP A 596 -5.72 -21.82 -0.67
N LEU A 597 -5.17 -23.01 -0.42
CA LEU A 597 -4.98 -24.05 -1.44
C LEU A 597 -6.28 -24.61 -1.98
N PHE A 598 -7.34 -24.71 -1.17
CA PHE A 598 -8.65 -25.16 -1.61
C PHE A 598 -9.16 -24.32 -2.78
N TYR A 599 -9.19 -22.99 -2.62
CA TYR A 599 -9.65 -22.08 -3.66
C TYR A 599 -8.67 -21.96 -4.82
N LEU A 600 -7.40 -21.83 -4.48
CA LEU A 600 -6.32 -21.65 -5.46
C LEU A 600 -6.27 -22.79 -6.47
N ALA A 601 -6.37 -24.03 -5.99
CA ALA A 601 -6.35 -25.20 -6.87
C ALA A 601 -7.55 -25.25 -7.83
N LEU A 602 -8.74 -24.80 -7.40
CA LEU A 602 -9.90 -24.68 -8.27
C LEU A 602 -9.66 -23.66 -9.40
N ALA A 603 -9.16 -22.47 -9.04
CA ALA A 603 -8.92 -21.43 -10.02
C ALA A 603 -7.83 -21.83 -11.03
N ILE A 604 -6.73 -22.44 -10.57
CA ILE A 604 -5.63 -22.89 -11.42
C ILE A 604 -6.07 -24.07 -12.30
N ALA A 605 -6.79 -25.05 -11.76
CA ALA A 605 -7.28 -26.18 -12.54
C ALA A 605 -8.23 -25.74 -13.65
N LYS A 606 -9.06 -24.73 -13.39
CA LYS A 606 -9.89 -24.12 -14.42
C LYS A 606 -9.04 -23.38 -15.45
N TYR A 607 -8.07 -22.60 -15.04
CA TYR A 607 -7.13 -21.89 -15.93
C TYR A 607 -6.39 -22.89 -16.86
N GLU A 608 -5.96 -24.03 -16.33
CA GLU A 608 -5.33 -25.12 -17.09
C GLU A 608 -6.33 -26.00 -17.89
N ASN A 609 -7.64 -25.70 -17.85
CA ASN A 609 -8.73 -26.48 -18.47
C ASN A 609 -8.81 -27.94 -17.97
N LYS A 610 -8.40 -28.22 -16.74
CA LYS A 610 -8.48 -29.54 -16.10
C LYS A 610 -9.86 -29.84 -15.52
N ILE A 611 -10.56 -28.78 -15.09
CA ILE A 611 -11.94 -28.85 -14.61
C ILE A 611 -12.80 -27.78 -15.27
N THR A 612 -14.07 -28.03 -15.35
CA THR A 612 -15.07 -27.11 -15.89
C THR A 612 -15.68 -26.26 -14.78
N LEU A 613 -16.35 -25.16 -15.16
CA LEU A 613 -17.10 -24.34 -14.21
C LEU A 613 -18.20 -25.17 -13.51
N GLU A 614 -18.86 -26.07 -14.24
CA GLU A 614 -19.92 -26.92 -13.66
C GLU A 614 -19.35 -27.91 -12.63
N ASN A 615 -18.17 -28.47 -12.86
CA ASN A 615 -17.46 -29.27 -11.84
C ASN A 615 -17.16 -28.45 -10.57
N ILE A 616 -16.75 -27.19 -10.74
CA ILE A 616 -16.52 -26.28 -9.61
C ILE A 616 -17.81 -25.98 -8.86
N LYS A 617 -18.91 -25.72 -9.57
CA LYS A 617 -20.21 -25.50 -8.95
C LYS A 617 -20.67 -26.74 -8.14
N GLU A 618 -20.46 -27.95 -8.65
CA GLU A 618 -20.74 -29.20 -7.94
C GLU A 618 -19.93 -29.29 -6.63
N ILE A 619 -18.62 -29.02 -6.69
CA ILE A 619 -17.73 -28.99 -5.52
C ILE A 619 -18.21 -27.96 -4.49
N LEU A 620 -18.42 -26.72 -4.93
CA LEU A 620 -18.78 -25.61 -4.04
C LEU A 620 -20.17 -25.81 -3.42
N LYS A 621 -21.12 -26.35 -4.15
CA LYS A 621 -22.46 -26.66 -3.64
C LYS A 621 -22.45 -27.74 -2.56
N GLU A 622 -21.61 -28.78 -2.73
CA GLU A 622 -21.45 -29.82 -1.72
C GLU A 622 -20.72 -29.28 -0.48
N THR A 623 -19.70 -28.47 -0.71
CA THR A 623 -18.90 -27.89 0.39
C THR A 623 -19.69 -26.85 1.19
N PHE A 624 -20.43 -25.98 0.52
CA PHE A 624 -21.14 -24.83 1.08
C PHE A 624 -22.64 -24.91 0.76
N SER A 625 -23.31 -25.94 1.27
CA SER A 625 -24.73 -26.20 0.99
C SER A 625 -25.69 -25.07 1.37
N GLN A 626 -25.23 -24.13 2.24
CA GLN A 626 -25.99 -22.95 2.67
C GLN A 626 -25.84 -21.75 1.71
N LEU A 627 -25.00 -21.85 0.65
CA LEU A 627 -24.80 -20.79 -0.34
C LEU A 627 -25.33 -21.21 -1.71
N ASP A 628 -25.80 -20.23 -2.49
CA ASP A 628 -26.24 -20.45 -3.86
C ASP A 628 -25.17 -20.10 -4.89
N PHE A 629 -24.73 -21.09 -5.65
CA PHE A 629 -23.74 -20.93 -6.72
C PHE A 629 -24.37 -20.97 -8.13
N SER A 630 -25.70 -20.94 -8.25
CA SER A 630 -26.40 -21.00 -9.55
C SER A 630 -25.98 -19.82 -10.47
N LYS A 631 -25.77 -18.64 -9.89
CA LYS A 631 -25.36 -17.43 -10.59
C LYS A 631 -23.84 -17.29 -10.78
N LEU A 632 -23.04 -18.27 -10.34
CA LEU A 632 -21.59 -18.25 -10.54
C LEU A 632 -21.27 -18.33 -12.04
N LYS A 633 -20.54 -17.34 -12.56
CA LYS A 633 -20.17 -17.22 -13.98
C LYS A 633 -18.75 -17.65 -14.24
N ASP A 634 -17.85 -17.44 -13.28
CA ASP A 634 -16.44 -17.77 -13.43
C ASP A 634 -15.73 -17.94 -12.09
N VAL A 635 -14.59 -18.66 -12.11
CA VAL A 635 -13.63 -18.77 -11.02
C VAL A 635 -12.26 -18.52 -11.61
N ILE A 636 -11.62 -17.42 -11.17
CA ILE A 636 -10.45 -16.87 -11.84
C ILE A 636 -9.29 -16.74 -10.83
N PHE A 637 -8.11 -17.15 -11.25
CA PHE A 637 -6.88 -16.86 -10.52
C PHE A 637 -6.46 -15.40 -10.76
N VAL A 638 -6.24 -14.63 -9.68
CA VAL A 638 -5.99 -13.18 -9.76
C VAL A 638 -4.65 -12.77 -9.12
N GLY A 639 -3.61 -13.54 -9.38
CA GLY A 639 -2.24 -13.24 -8.95
C GLY A 639 -1.86 -13.93 -7.64
N ASP A 640 -2.58 -13.72 -6.56
CA ASP A 640 -2.35 -14.38 -5.26
C ASP A 640 -3.63 -14.93 -4.63
N GLY A 641 -4.76 -14.73 -5.27
CA GLY A 641 -6.08 -15.11 -4.78
C GLY A 641 -6.97 -15.74 -5.83
N THR A 642 -8.17 -16.09 -5.40
CA THR A 642 -9.23 -16.67 -6.21
C THR A 642 -10.43 -15.74 -6.24
N TYR A 643 -10.84 -15.36 -7.44
CA TYR A 643 -11.98 -14.49 -7.70
C TYR A 643 -13.18 -15.30 -8.19
N LEU A 644 -14.24 -15.30 -7.43
CA LEU A 644 -15.52 -15.91 -7.75
C LEU A 644 -16.41 -14.82 -8.38
N LEU A 645 -16.60 -14.87 -9.70
CA LEU A 645 -17.45 -13.94 -10.43
C LEU A 645 -18.87 -14.47 -10.53
N PHE A 646 -19.81 -13.79 -9.89
CA PHE A 646 -21.24 -14.05 -10.05
C PHE A 646 -21.87 -13.02 -11.00
N GLU A 647 -23.12 -13.26 -11.37
CA GLU A 647 -23.89 -12.33 -12.20
C GLU A 647 -24.10 -10.97 -11.50
N ASP A 648 -24.40 -11.00 -10.21
CA ASP A 648 -24.82 -9.87 -9.38
C ASP A 648 -23.81 -9.46 -8.30
N LYS A 649 -22.74 -10.22 -8.09
CA LYS A 649 -21.70 -9.95 -7.09
C LYS A 649 -20.36 -10.56 -7.47
N PHE A 650 -19.32 -10.21 -6.72
CA PHE A 650 -18.07 -10.98 -6.70
C PHE A 650 -17.68 -11.33 -5.27
N ILE A 651 -16.85 -12.35 -5.13
CA ILE A 651 -16.17 -12.68 -3.88
C ILE A 651 -14.72 -13.06 -4.23
N GLU A 652 -13.76 -12.42 -3.58
CA GLU A 652 -12.35 -12.71 -3.75
C GLU A 652 -11.76 -13.23 -2.44
N ILE A 653 -11.18 -14.42 -2.47
CA ILE A 653 -10.51 -15.05 -1.33
C ILE A 653 -9.01 -15.03 -1.60
N ARG A 654 -8.24 -14.41 -0.70
CA ARG A 654 -6.79 -14.33 -0.86
C ARG A 654 -6.05 -14.32 0.48
N PRO A 655 -4.82 -14.85 0.53
CA PRO A 655 -3.95 -14.70 1.68
C PRO A 655 -3.57 -13.23 1.87
N SER A 656 -3.43 -12.78 3.11
CA SER A 656 -2.79 -11.50 3.37
C SER A 656 -1.29 -11.60 3.08
N GLY A 657 -0.76 -10.70 2.28
CA GLY A 657 0.69 -10.59 2.05
C GLY A 657 1.48 -10.08 3.25
N THR A 658 0.81 -9.50 4.26
CA THR A 658 1.46 -8.83 5.40
C THR A 658 1.16 -9.47 6.75
N ASP A 659 0.10 -10.29 6.84
CA ASP A 659 -0.40 -10.86 8.08
C ASP A 659 -0.83 -12.32 7.91
N ALA A 660 -0.82 -13.09 8.99
CA ALA A 660 -1.29 -14.48 8.97
C ALA A 660 -2.82 -14.54 8.95
N LYS A 661 -3.41 -13.94 7.94
CA LYS A 661 -4.85 -13.83 7.75
C LYS A 661 -5.23 -14.24 6.33
N THR A 662 -6.42 -14.76 6.16
CA THR A 662 -7.11 -14.79 4.86
C THR A 662 -8.05 -13.59 4.79
N LYS A 663 -8.09 -12.93 3.65
CA LYS A 663 -8.98 -11.82 3.38
C LYS A 663 -10.05 -12.26 2.39
N ALA A 664 -11.30 -12.03 2.75
CA ALA A 664 -12.44 -12.21 1.85
C ALA A 664 -13.03 -10.85 1.50
N TYR A 665 -12.98 -10.48 0.24
CA TYR A 665 -13.61 -9.28 -0.30
C TYR A 665 -14.88 -9.67 -1.04
N ALA A 666 -15.91 -8.86 -0.94
CA ALA A 666 -17.14 -9.06 -1.69
C ALA A 666 -17.75 -7.73 -2.11
N GLY A 667 -18.33 -7.66 -3.30
CA GLY A 667 -19.02 -6.47 -3.79
C GLY A 667 -20.31 -6.82 -4.54
N GLY A 668 -21.39 -6.04 -4.30
CA GLY A 668 -22.69 -6.28 -4.89
C GLY A 668 -23.79 -5.37 -4.34
N SER A 669 -25.06 -5.83 -4.44
CA SER A 669 -26.23 -5.03 -4.10
C SER A 669 -26.85 -5.31 -2.73
N ASP A 670 -26.49 -6.40 -2.05
CA ASP A 670 -27.03 -6.81 -0.75
C ASP A 670 -25.91 -7.00 0.28
N LYS A 671 -25.78 -6.04 1.20
CA LYS A 671 -24.70 -6.02 2.23
C LYS A 671 -24.74 -7.26 3.12
N ALA A 672 -25.96 -7.71 3.51
CA ALA A 672 -26.12 -8.84 4.42
C ALA A 672 -25.69 -10.16 3.75
N GLU A 673 -26.09 -10.35 2.49
CA GLU A 673 -25.67 -11.50 1.69
C GLU A 673 -24.16 -11.52 1.48
N LEU A 674 -23.55 -10.36 1.17
CA LEU A 674 -22.10 -10.23 0.97
C LEU A 674 -21.31 -10.57 2.24
N ILE A 675 -21.74 -10.09 3.39
CA ILE A 675 -21.14 -10.41 4.68
C ILE A 675 -21.23 -11.90 4.96
N ASN A 676 -22.41 -12.50 4.75
CA ASN A 676 -22.65 -13.93 4.96
C ASN A 676 -21.73 -14.77 4.06
N CYS A 677 -21.70 -14.48 2.75
CA CYS A 677 -20.86 -15.18 1.79
C CYS A 677 -19.36 -15.05 2.13
N ALA A 678 -18.88 -13.82 2.42
CA ALA A 678 -17.48 -13.57 2.73
C ALA A 678 -17.03 -14.30 4.02
N ASN A 679 -17.89 -14.32 5.05
CA ASN A 679 -17.62 -15.06 6.29
C ASN A 679 -17.57 -16.56 6.07
N ILE A 680 -18.56 -17.13 5.39
CA ILE A 680 -18.64 -18.58 5.18
C ILE A 680 -17.47 -19.07 4.34
N LEU A 681 -17.18 -18.40 3.22
CA LEU A 681 -16.11 -18.80 2.32
C LEU A 681 -14.73 -18.53 2.93
N GLY A 682 -14.56 -17.38 3.58
CA GLY A 682 -13.27 -17.00 4.19
C GLY A 682 -12.87 -17.87 5.39
N ASN A 683 -13.83 -18.31 6.21
CA ASN A 683 -13.59 -19.14 7.39
C ASN A 683 -13.55 -20.64 7.11
N TYR A 684 -13.51 -21.05 5.84
CA TYR A 684 -13.47 -22.46 5.50
C TYR A 684 -12.19 -23.14 5.98
N ASP A 685 -12.28 -24.38 6.42
CA ASP A 685 -11.16 -25.14 6.95
C ASP A 685 -10.26 -25.79 5.87
N GLY A 686 -10.67 -25.71 4.59
CA GLY A 686 -9.92 -26.24 3.46
C GLY A 686 -10.01 -27.76 3.30
N GLU A 687 -10.98 -28.43 3.95
CA GLU A 687 -11.16 -29.88 3.81
C GLU A 687 -11.64 -30.23 2.39
N LEU A 688 -11.02 -31.26 1.82
CA LEU A 688 -11.35 -31.74 0.48
C LEU A 688 -12.44 -32.83 0.58
N ASN A 689 -13.68 -32.52 0.17
CA ASN A 689 -14.77 -33.48 0.15
C ASN A 689 -14.61 -34.54 -0.97
N SER A 690 -15.55 -35.50 -1.04
CA SER A 690 -15.51 -36.58 -2.02
C SER A 690 -15.59 -36.06 -3.46
N THR A 691 -16.43 -35.08 -3.71
CA THR A 691 -16.59 -34.46 -5.04
C THR A 691 -15.35 -33.70 -5.46
N TYR A 692 -14.72 -33.00 -4.52
CA TYR A 692 -13.43 -32.36 -4.79
C TYR A 692 -12.38 -33.38 -5.24
N LYS A 693 -12.21 -34.48 -4.46
CA LYS A 693 -11.22 -35.54 -4.73
C LYS A 693 -11.51 -36.32 -6.02
N LYS A 694 -12.78 -36.35 -6.47
CA LYS A 694 -13.14 -36.90 -7.76
C LYS A 694 -12.50 -36.18 -8.95
N TYR A 695 -12.32 -34.85 -8.83
CA TYR A 695 -11.83 -34.00 -9.91
C TYR A 695 -10.36 -33.62 -9.78
N LEU A 696 -9.87 -33.42 -8.55
CA LEU A 696 -8.51 -32.96 -8.27
C LEU A 696 -7.86 -33.81 -7.16
N SER A 697 -6.66 -34.34 -7.43
CA SER A 697 -5.88 -35.08 -6.44
C SER A 697 -5.33 -34.16 -5.35
N GLU A 698 -5.07 -34.73 -4.17
CA GLU A 698 -4.40 -33.99 -3.07
C GLU A 698 -3.02 -33.47 -3.48
N GLU A 699 -2.27 -34.24 -4.27
CA GLU A 699 -1.00 -33.82 -4.83
C GLU A 699 -1.15 -32.57 -5.73
N TYR A 700 -2.19 -32.54 -6.57
CA TYR A 700 -2.46 -31.36 -7.39
C TYR A 700 -2.74 -30.11 -6.55
N VAL A 701 -3.50 -30.27 -5.47
CA VAL A 701 -3.83 -29.19 -4.54
C VAL A 701 -2.56 -28.65 -3.87
N GLN A 702 -1.69 -29.54 -3.39
CA GLN A 702 -0.41 -29.14 -2.76
C GLN A 702 0.51 -28.39 -3.73
N ASN A 703 0.56 -28.82 -4.99
CA ASN A 703 1.41 -28.21 -6.01
C ASN A 703 0.81 -26.92 -6.60
N SER A 704 -0.44 -26.58 -6.28
CA SER A 704 -1.12 -25.40 -6.86
C SER A 704 -0.46 -24.07 -6.47
N LYS A 705 0.20 -24.02 -5.31
CA LYS A 705 0.93 -22.82 -4.87
C LYS A 705 2.16 -22.53 -5.75
N GLU A 706 2.93 -23.54 -6.09
CA GLU A 706 4.08 -23.41 -7.00
C GLU A 706 3.61 -22.97 -8.39
N LYS A 707 2.57 -23.63 -8.91
CA LYS A 707 1.94 -23.27 -10.18
C LYS A 707 1.39 -21.85 -10.19
N SER A 708 0.80 -21.39 -9.09
CA SER A 708 0.31 -20.02 -8.99
C SER A 708 1.42 -19.00 -9.18
N PHE A 709 2.58 -19.26 -8.61
CA PHE A 709 3.75 -18.41 -8.77
C PHE A 709 4.25 -18.38 -10.22
N GLU A 710 4.28 -19.53 -10.90
CA GLU A 710 4.65 -19.61 -12.32
C GLU A 710 3.68 -18.81 -13.21
N ILE A 711 2.36 -18.99 -13.00
CA ILE A 711 1.32 -18.29 -13.77
C ILE A 711 1.39 -16.78 -13.53
N TYR A 712 1.55 -16.36 -12.25
CA TYR A 712 1.68 -14.95 -11.92
C TYR A 712 2.96 -14.34 -12.52
N THR A 713 4.07 -15.03 -12.43
CA THR A 713 5.34 -14.57 -13.02
C THR A 713 5.22 -14.40 -14.54
N ALA A 714 4.60 -15.35 -15.22
CA ALA A 714 4.35 -15.28 -16.65
C ALA A 714 3.42 -14.08 -17.00
N PHE A 715 2.40 -13.81 -16.20
CA PHE A 715 1.54 -12.64 -16.35
C PHE A 715 2.31 -11.32 -16.10
N ALA A 716 3.06 -11.24 -15.02
CA ALA A 716 3.80 -10.04 -14.64
C ALA A 716 4.88 -9.67 -15.67
N THR A 717 5.56 -10.67 -16.24
CA THR A 717 6.62 -10.48 -17.24
C THR A 717 6.12 -10.40 -18.68
N LYS A 718 4.84 -10.71 -18.94
CA LYS A 718 4.25 -10.55 -20.28
C LYS A 718 4.24 -9.07 -20.67
N ASP A 719 4.78 -8.76 -21.81
CA ASP A 719 4.88 -7.39 -22.34
C ASP A 719 5.63 -6.44 -21.39
N GLU A 720 6.64 -6.98 -20.65
CA GLU A 720 7.44 -6.22 -19.72
C GLU A 720 8.06 -4.98 -20.37
N ASP A 721 8.13 -3.89 -19.61
CA ASP A 721 8.80 -2.68 -20.00
C ASP A 721 10.32 -2.91 -20.09
N LYS A 722 10.83 -3.02 -21.31
CA LYS A 722 12.26 -3.23 -21.62
C LYS A 722 12.96 -1.93 -22.07
N ARG A 723 12.40 -0.77 -21.72
CA ARG A 723 13.06 0.50 -22.04
C ARG A 723 14.40 0.57 -21.27
N GLU A 724 15.45 0.88 -22.00
CA GLU A 724 16.78 1.05 -21.40
C GLU A 724 16.81 2.33 -20.56
N PHE A 725 17.35 2.22 -19.35
CA PHE A 725 17.62 3.36 -18.49
C PHE A 725 19.07 3.81 -18.67
N GLN A 726 19.24 5.04 -19.10
CA GLN A 726 20.55 5.69 -19.18
C GLN A 726 20.71 6.65 -18.00
N ILE A 727 21.80 6.47 -17.25
CA ILE A 727 22.12 7.35 -16.13
C ILE A 727 22.58 8.69 -16.71
N PRO A 728 21.93 9.80 -16.40
CA PRO A 728 22.34 11.11 -16.89
C PRO A 728 23.61 11.60 -16.19
N ASN A 729 24.30 12.54 -16.82
CA ASN A 729 25.34 13.31 -16.14
C ASN A 729 24.65 14.29 -15.17
N TYR A 730 24.65 13.93 -13.90
CA TYR A 730 24.06 14.77 -12.86
C TYR A 730 24.92 16.01 -12.61
N ASN A 731 24.31 17.17 -12.65
CA ASN A 731 24.88 18.45 -12.22
C ASN A 731 24.19 18.92 -10.94
N PHE A 732 24.34 18.16 -9.86
CA PHE A 732 23.80 18.53 -8.54
C PHE A 732 24.72 19.48 -7.78
#